data_a09f1e5555cf1dc7d98fa3e7afea8bea
#
_entry.id   a09f1e5555cf1dc7d98fa3e7afea8bea
#
_cell.length_a   1.000
_cell.length_b   1.000
_cell.length_c   1.000
_cell.angle_alpha   90.00
_cell.angle_beta   90.00
_cell.angle_gamma   90.00
#
_symmetry.space_group_name_H-M   'P 1'
#
loop_
_entity.id
_entity.type
_entity.pdbx_description
1 polymer ?
#
loop_
_entity_poly.entity_id
_entity_poly.type
_entity_poly.pdbx_seq_one_letter_code
_entity_poly.pdbx_strand_id
1 'polypeptide(L)'
;MKAAKGEFVLDGLDCSNCAKKIENGVKAIDGIDGCAVNFAASTITVSAGGKNEQWMKDEVAKKVKSIDPHVTVRSKHEDKPGEDEYRKKLQLMLVRLAAGAVLAVIAYFAHTGAVLEFLLFFASYLIIGGDIVARAGKNIVRGQVFDEHFLMALATIGAFVIHQYPEGVAVMLFYQIGELFQGAAVSRSRKSISALLDIRPEYANVKTENGMAAVPPQDVKVGQVIIVNPGERIPLDGKVLSGSSMVDTSALTGESVPRKAEPGQEVMAGFMNQNGVLHIETSKGYEDSAVSKILDLVENAAGRKAKTENFITKFAKYYTPAVVIVAVLLAFLPPLLVPSAALSDWVYRALIFLVISCPCALVVSIPLGFFGGIGAASKAGVLVKGSNYLEALNQVAYAVFDKTGTLTKGNFAVTDIKPAAGFTNDSLLHAAALAEVHSTHPIASSIREAYNQPLAAEEIEEYEEIPGHGIRVKTGGSTILAGNQKLMAKEQIASGTAENNGTVVYVAVDQQYAGAIVIADEIKEDAKQAIANLKALGVKRTVMLTGDSKQTGEAVGRELGIDDVYTELLPGDKVDRVEELEAALSPNEKLMFVGDGINDTPVLARADIGAAMGALGSDAAVEAADVVLMTDQPSKAAEAIRIARRTRRIVWQNIGFALGVKIIFLLLGAFGFATMWEAVFSDVGVTLIAVANAMRVMRVKAE
;
A
#
# COMPACT_ATOMS: atom_id res chain seq x y z
N MET A 1 16.91 -4.37 24.85
CA MET A 1 16.08 -5.57 24.58
C MET A 1 15.06 -5.16 23.52
N LYS A 2 14.99 -5.85 22.39
CA LYS A 2 13.92 -5.59 21.39
C LYS A 2 12.57 -5.86 22.06
N ALA A 3 11.63 -4.92 21.99
CA ALA A 3 10.27 -5.14 22.46
C ALA A 3 9.65 -6.30 21.67
N ALA A 4 9.10 -7.29 22.36
CA ALA A 4 8.36 -8.36 21.70
C ALA A 4 7.11 -7.75 21.03
N LYS A 5 6.86 -8.11 19.78
CA LYS A 5 5.64 -7.72 19.04
C LYS A 5 4.70 -8.92 18.97
N GLY A 6 3.42 -8.71 19.23
CA GLY A 6 2.34 -9.67 19.04
C GLY A 6 1.32 -9.09 18.05
N GLU A 7 0.85 -9.90 17.11
CA GLU A 7 -0.20 -9.53 16.17
C GLU A 7 -1.39 -10.47 16.33
N PHE A 8 -2.58 -9.88 16.51
CA PHE A 8 -3.81 -10.63 16.77
C PHE A 8 -4.91 -10.17 15.82
N VAL A 9 -5.80 -11.10 15.45
CA VAL A 9 -6.97 -10.80 14.63
C VAL A 9 -8.14 -10.42 15.53
N LEU A 10 -8.85 -9.37 15.15
CA LEU A 10 -10.05 -8.86 15.83
C LEU A 10 -11.30 -9.31 15.04
N ASP A 11 -11.80 -10.50 15.30
CA ASP A 11 -13.00 -11.00 14.63
C ASP A 11 -14.25 -10.26 15.16
N GLY A 12 -15.08 -9.76 14.25
CA GLY A 12 -16.27 -8.97 14.57
C GLY A 12 -16.03 -7.46 14.68
N LEU A 13 -14.85 -6.96 14.30
CA LEU A 13 -14.57 -5.53 14.26
C LEU A 13 -15.18 -4.90 12.98
N ASP A 14 -16.33 -4.28 13.10
CA ASP A 14 -17.12 -3.70 12.00
C ASP A 14 -17.19 -2.16 11.99
N CYS A 15 -16.71 -1.52 13.07
CA CYS A 15 -16.79 -0.09 13.29
C CYS A 15 -15.40 0.54 13.48
N SER A 16 -15.05 1.55 12.68
CA SER A 16 -13.74 2.23 12.79
C SER A 16 -13.58 3.02 14.10
N ASN A 17 -14.70 3.49 14.69
CA ASN A 17 -14.68 4.14 15.98
C ASN A 17 -14.41 3.13 17.12
N CYS A 18 -14.97 1.91 17.00
CA CYS A 18 -14.68 0.80 17.90
C CYS A 18 -13.19 0.42 17.84
N ALA A 19 -12.62 0.35 16.64
CA ALA A 19 -11.19 0.12 16.44
C ALA A 19 -10.33 1.12 17.21
N LYS A 20 -10.68 2.41 17.14
CA LYS A 20 -9.95 3.46 17.88
C LYS A 20 -10.12 3.39 19.38
N LYS A 21 -11.31 3.02 19.86
CA LYS A 21 -11.57 2.80 21.29
C LYS A 21 -10.73 1.63 21.81
N ILE A 22 -10.64 0.55 21.04
CA ILE A 22 -9.81 -0.62 21.34
C ILE A 22 -8.33 -0.21 21.37
N GLU A 23 -7.85 0.49 20.36
CA GLU A 23 -6.46 0.97 20.31
C GLU A 23 -6.08 1.79 21.54
N ASN A 24 -6.89 2.80 21.87
CA ASN A 24 -6.63 3.66 23.03
C ASN A 24 -6.75 2.88 24.35
N GLY A 25 -7.70 1.95 24.45
CA GLY A 25 -7.89 1.13 25.64
C GLY A 25 -6.75 0.15 25.86
N VAL A 26 -6.23 -0.47 24.81
CA VAL A 26 -5.09 -1.39 24.89
C VAL A 26 -3.80 -0.63 25.16
N LYS A 27 -3.59 0.55 24.57
CA LYS A 27 -2.45 1.43 24.91
C LYS A 27 -2.37 1.82 26.39
N ALA A 28 -3.51 1.85 27.08
CA ALA A 28 -3.59 2.19 28.50
C ALA A 28 -3.34 1.00 29.44
N ILE A 29 -2.97 -0.17 28.94
CA ILE A 29 -2.62 -1.33 29.76
C ILE A 29 -1.16 -1.19 30.21
N ASP A 30 -0.90 -1.35 31.51
CA ASP A 30 0.44 -1.32 32.06
C ASP A 30 1.32 -2.45 31.48
N GLY A 31 2.48 -2.08 30.94
CA GLY A 31 3.41 -3.00 30.30
C GLY A 31 3.23 -3.16 28.79
N ILE A 32 2.33 -2.38 28.17
CA ILE A 32 2.24 -2.24 26.72
C ILE A 32 2.93 -0.94 26.29
N ASP A 33 3.98 -1.06 25.48
CA ASP A 33 4.77 0.07 24.99
C ASP A 33 4.13 0.73 23.76
N GLY A 34 3.42 -0.07 22.94
CA GLY A 34 2.76 0.40 21.74
C GLY A 34 1.61 -0.49 21.32
N CYS A 35 0.61 0.13 20.68
CA CYS A 35 -0.54 -0.57 20.11
C CYS A 35 -1.04 0.17 18.87
N ALA A 36 -1.35 -0.57 17.83
CA ALA A 36 -1.99 -0.05 16.61
C ALA A 36 -3.09 -1.02 16.18
N VAL A 37 -4.29 -0.49 15.92
CA VAL A 37 -5.41 -1.27 15.37
C VAL A 37 -5.58 -0.94 13.90
N ASN A 38 -5.45 -1.97 13.09
CA ASN A 38 -5.77 -1.93 11.67
C ASN A 38 -7.24 -2.30 11.47
N PHE A 39 -8.09 -1.30 11.30
CA PHE A 39 -9.52 -1.51 11.07
C PHE A 39 -9.78 -2.30 9.78
N ALA A 40 -9.03 -2.04 8.72
CA ALA A 40 -9.26 -2.62 7.41
C ALA A 40 -8.89 -4.11 7.36
N ALA A 41 -7.76 -4.49 7.96
CA ALA A 41 -7.34 -5.88 8.11
C ALA A 41 -7.98 -6.59 9.31
N SER A 42 -8.69 -5.85 10.17
CA SER A 42 -9.22 -6.34 11.45
C SER A 42 -8.12 -6.97 12.33
N THR A 43 -6.94 -6.34 12.40
CA THR A 43 -5.81 -6.79 13.21
C THR A 43 -5.41 -5.75 14.24
N ILE A 44 -4.79 -6.21 15.32
CA ILE A 44 -4.18 -5.39 16.36
C ILE A 44 -2.73 -5.82 16.54
N THR A 45 -1.82 -4.87 16.40
CA THR A 45 -0.39 -5.07 16.67
C THR A 45 -0.06 -4.45 18.02
N VAL A 46 0.56 -5.21 18.89
CA VAL A 46 0.92 -4.79 20.25
C VAL A 46 2.40 -5.02 20.48
N SER A 47 3.09 -4.05 21.07
CA SER A 47 4.47 -4.18 21.52
C SER A 47 4.56 -4.07 23.03
N ALA A 48 5.29 -5.01 23.65
CA ALA A 48 5.48 -5.03 25.11
C ALA A 48 6.90 -5.51 25.45
N GLY A 49 7.59 -4.73 26.29
CA GLY A 49 8.94 -5.07 26.76
C GLY A 49 8.94 -6.24 27.75
N GLY A 50 9.65 -7.33 27.41
CA GLY A 50 9.83 -8.46 28.33
C GLY A 50 8.61 -9.35 28.59
N LYS A 51 7.53 -9.22 27.81
CA LYS A 51 6.33 -10.04 27.89
C LYS A 51 6.27 -11.03 26.73
N ASN A 52 5.65 -12.21 26.96
CA ASN A 52 5.44 -13.19 25.89
C ASN A 52 4.14 -12.93 25.14
N GLU A 53 4.00 -13.52 23.96
CA GLU A 53 2.84 -13.37 23.07
C GLU A 53 1.53 -13.79 23.75
N GLN A 54 1.54 -14.88 24.53
CA GLN A 54 0.35 -15.37 25.22
C GLN A 54 -0.18 -14.35 26.25
N TRP A 55 0.71 -13.71 27.02
CA TRP A 55 0.32 -12.64 27.94
C TRP A 55 -0.30 -11.46 27.21
N MET A 56 0.32 -11.05 26.08
CA MET A 56 -0.22 -9.96 25.24
C MET A 56 -1.62 -10.33 24.76
N LYS A 57 -1.81 -11.56 24.24
CA LYS A 57 -3.12 -12.06 23.79
C LYS A 57 -4.17 -11.98 24.87
N ASP A 58 -3.87 -12.50 26.05
CA ASP A 58 -4.83 -12.60 27.16
C ASP A 58 -5.25 -11.21 27.68
N GLU A 59 -4.29 -10.28 27.85
CA GLU A 59 -4.61 -8.92 28.31
C GLU A 59 -5.33 -8.11 27.23
N VAL A 60 -4.94 -8.25 25.95
CA VAL A 60 -5.65 -7.63 24.82
C VAL A 60 -7.07 -8.18 24.72
N ALA A 61 -7.27 -9.50 24.79
CA ALA A 61 -8.59 -10.12 24.72
C ALA A 61 -9.51 -9.65 25.85
N LYS A 62 -8.99 -9.57 27.08
CA LYS A 62 -9.70 -9.08 28.25
C LYS A 62 -10.11 -7.61 28.08
N LYS A 63 -9.20 -6.78 27.61
CA LYS A 63 -9.46 -5.36 27.36
C LYS A 63 -10.43 -5.14 26.20
N VAL A 64 -10.23 -5.82 25.08
CA VAL A 64 -11.12 -5.75 23.91
C VAL A 64 -12.54 -6.16 24.29
N LYS A 65 -12.71 -7.31 24.98
CA LYS A 65 -14.02 -7.77 25.45
C LYS A 65 -14.68 -6.80 26.43
N SER A 66 -13.88 -6.04 27.21
CA SER A 66 -14.40 -4.99 28.08
C SER A 66 -14.89 -3.76 27.31
N ILE A 67 -14.35 -3.48 26.12
CA ILE A 67 -14.70 -2.35 25.27
C ILE A 67 -15.83 -2.73 24.32
N ASP A 68 -15.66 -3.84 23.59
CA ASP A 68 -16.65 -4.38 22.67
C ASP A 68 -16.78 -5.90 22.85
N PRO A 69 -17.88 -6.39 23.49
CA PRO A 69 -18.08 -7.81 23.75
C PRO A 69 -18.27 -8.69 22.50
N HIS A 70 -18.55 -8.06 21.34
CA HIS A 70 -18.75 -8.77 20.07
C HIS A 70 -17.45 -9.01 19.33
N VAL A 71 -16.40 -8.29 19.68
CA VAL A 71 -15.07 -8.47 19.10
C VAL A 71 -14.31 -9.53 19.89
N THR A 72 -13.83 -10.54 19.20
CA THR A 72 -13.00 -11.60 19.77
C THR A 72 -11.57 -11.48 19.24
N VAL A 73 -10.59 -11.75 20.13
CA VAL A 73 -9.17 -11.69 19.81
C VAL A 73 -8.66 -13.09 19.55
N ARG A 74 -8.03 -13.30 18.41
CA ARG A 74 -7.49 -14.58 17.97
C ARG A 74 -6.04 -14.41 17.51
N SER A 75 -5.20 -15.42 17.73
CA SER A 75 -3.85 -15.41 17.13
C SER A 75 -3.94 -15.60 15.62
N LYS A 76 -2.98 -15.04 14.88
CA LYS A 76 -2.94 -15.08 13.40
C LYS A 76 -2.85 -16.53 12.86
N HIS A 77 -2.31 -17.45 13.65
CA HIS A 77 -2.14 -18.87 13.34
C HIS A 77 -3.31 -19.78 13.76
N GLU A 78 -4.31 -19.23 14.45
CA GLU A 78 -5.52 -20.00 14.80
C GLU A 78 -6.48 -20.02 13.61
N ASP A 79 -7.10 -21.17 13.33
CA ASP A 79 -8.08 -21.33 12.26
C ASP A 79 -9.21 -20.30 12.35
N LYS A 80 -9.62 -19.77 11.20
CA LYS A 80 -10.79 -18.86 11.14
C LYS A 80 -12.01 -19.62 11.68
N PRO A 81 -12.86 -18.96 12.49
CA PRO A 81 -14.16 -19.52 12.82
C PRO A 81 -14.86 -19.91 11.53
N GLY A 82 -15.30 -21.15 11.43
CA GLY A 82 -15.85 -21.70 10.16
C GLY A 82 -16.96 -20.82 9.61
N GLU A 83 -17.09 -20.77 8.29
CA GLU A 83 -18.18 -20.04 7.59
C GLU A 83 -19.55 -20.37 8.18
N ASP A 84 -19.69 -21.56 8.76
CA ASP A 84 -20.91 -22.04 9.42
C ASP A 84 -21.27 -21.26 10.70
N GLU A 85 -20.30 -20.81 11.48
CA GLU A 85 -20.58 -20.02 12.70
C GLU A 85 -21.05 -18.60 12.35
N TYR A 86 -20.44 -17.99 11.32
CA TYR A 86 -20.89 -16.70 10.81
C TYR A 86 -22.29 -16.80 10.20
N ARG A 87 -22.56 -17.84 9.42
CA ARG A 87 -23.91 -18.11 8.86
C ARG A 87 -24.96 -18.31 9.94
N LYS A 88 -24.64 -19.05 11.02
CA LYS A 88 -25.54 -19.24 12.16
C LYS A 88 -25.86 -17.93 12.87
N LYS A 89 -24.85 -17.08 13.14
CA LYS A 89 -25.07 -15.75 13.73
C LYS A 89 -25.96 -14.87 12.86
N LEU A 90 -25.72 -14.84 11.56
CA LEU A 90 -26.52 -14.08 10.61
C LEU A 90 -27.97 -14.59 10.55
N GLN A 91 -28.17 -15.91 10.50
CA GLN A 91 -29.51 -16.52 10.51
C GLN A 91 -30.26 -16.19 11.79
N LEU A 92 -29.60 -16.27 12.96
CA LEU A 92 -30.21 -15.93 14.24
C LEU A 92 -30.63 -14.45 14.30
N MET A 93 -29.82 -13.56 13.77
CA MET A 93 -30.13 -12.13 13.67
C MET A 93 -31.31 -11.89 12.72
N LEU A 94 -31.34 -12.52 11.55
CA LEU A 94 -32.46 -12.41 10.61
C LEU A 94 -33.76 -12.96 11.21
N VAL A 95 -33.72 -14.08 11.90
CA VAL A 95 -34.89 -14.64 12.60
C VAL A 95 -35.39 -13.68 13.68
N ARG A 96 -34.48 -13.11 14.47
CA ARG A 96 -34.84 -12.10 15.50
C ARG A 96 -35.52 -10.88 14.90
N LEU A 97 -34.97 -10.32 13.81
CA LEU A 97 -35.56 -9.16 13.13
C LEU A 97 -36.91 -9.50 12.50
N ALA A 98 -37.03 -10.67 11.87
CA ALA A 98 -38.29 -11.12 11.30
C ALA A 98 -39.38 -11.32 12.38
N ALA A 99 -39.02 -11.96 13.50
CA ALA A 99 -39.95 -12.15 14.65
C ALA A 99 -40.41 -10.81 15.23
N GLY A 100 -39.50 -9.85 15.41
CA GLY A 100 -39.85 -8.51 15.86
C GLY A 100 -40.74 -7.74 14.86
N ALA A 101 -40.41 -7.82 13.56
CA ALA A 101 -41.22 -7.20 12.51
C ALA A 101 -42.63 -7.79 12.44
N VAL A 102 -42.79 -9.11 12.51
CA VAL A 102 -44.09 -9.77 12.55
C VAL A 102 -44.91 -9.31 13.77
N LEU A 103 -44.27 -9.23 14.93
CA LEU A 103 -44.94 -8.75 16.14
C LEU A 103 -45.36 -7.29 16.02
N ALA A 104 -44.56 -6.42 15.38
CA ALA A 104 -44.92 -5.03 15.10
C ALA A 104 -46.13 -4.92 14.14
N VAL A 105 -46.17 -5.74 13.10
CA VAL A 105 -47.31 -5.81 12.17
C VAL A 105 -48.57 -6.28 12.87
N ILE A 106 -48.46 -7.30 13.72
CA ILE A 106 -49.58 -7.76 14.54
C ILE A 106 -50.09 -6.62 15.47
N ALA A 107 -49.17 -5.93 16.15
CA ALA A 107 -49.51 -4.80 17.02
C ALA A 107 -50.23 -3.69 16.26
N TYR A 108 -49.80 -3.38 15.02
CA TYR A 108 -50.40 -2.33 14.19
C TYR A 108 -51.84 -2.64 13.75
N PHE A 109 -52.14 -3.93 13.41
CA PHE A 109 -53.48 -4.31 12.92
C PHE A 109 -54.43 -4.82 14.01
N ALA A 110 -53.92 -5.18 15.21
CA ALA A 110 -54.75 -5.81 16.26
C ALA A 110 -55.73 -4.87 16.93
N HIS A 111 -55.63 -3.53 16.75
CA HIS A 111 -56.50 -2.49 17.33
C HIS A 111 -56.90 -2.80 18.79
N THR A 112 -55.96 -3.29 19.57
CA THR A 112 -56.12 -3.66 20.99
C THR A 112 -56.04 -2.38 21.84
N GLY A 113 -56.66 -2.36 23.01
CA GLY A 113 -56.62 -1.15 23.84
C GLY A 113 -55.18 -0.64 24.11
N ALA A 114 -55.05 0.67 24.39
CA ALA A 114 -53.77 1.42 24.42
C ALA A 114 -52.63 0.75 25.24
N VAL A 115 -52.96 0.03 26.33
CA VAL A 115 -51.97 -0.68 27.14
C VAL A 115 -51.38 -1.92 26.43
N LEU A 116 -52.22 -2.68 25.75
CA LEU A 116 -51.80 -3.89 25.05
C LEU A 116 -51.04 -3.52 23.78
N GLU A 117 -51.46 -2.45 23.09
CA GLU A 117 -50.72 -1.88 21.94
C GLU A 117 -49.33 -1.44 22.33
N PHE A 118 -49.18 -0.67 23.42
CA PHE A 118 -47.88 -0.29 23.97
C PHE A 118 -47.02 -1.51 24.29
N LEU A 119 -47.56 -2.54 24.99
CA LEU A 119 -46.81 -3.73 25.35
C LEU A 119 -46.34 -4.52 24.14
N LEU A 120 -47.14 -4.65 23.12
CA LEU A 120 -46.77 -5.36 21.88
C LEU A 120 -45.67 -4.61 21.10
N PHE A 121 -45.77 -3.31 20.92
CA PHE A 121 -44.73 -2.51 20.29
C PHE A 121 -43.46 -2.48 21.14
N PHE A 122 -43.54 -2.39 22.46
CA PHE A 122 -42.40 -2.42 23.36
C PHE A 122 -41.69 -3.76 23.32
N ALA A 123 -42.44 -4.87 23.30
CA ALA A 123 -41.85 -6.21 23.14
C ALA A 123 -41.13 -6.36 21.78
N SER A 124 -41.78 -5.91 20.69
CA SER A 124 -41.16 -5.87 19.37
C SER A 124 -39.87 -5.02 19.36
N TYR A 125 -39.90 -3.85 19.97
CA TYR A 125 -38.77 -2.94 20.08
C TYR A 125 -37.59 -3.60 20.82
N LEU A 126 -37.84 -4.31 21.94
CA LEU A 126 -36.80 -5.02 22.68
C LEU A 126 -36.23 -6.21 21.89
N ILE A 127 -37.07 -6.92 21.15
CA ILE A 127 -36.61 -8.03 20.28
C ILE A 127 -35.70 -7.49 19.17
N ILE A 128 -36.07 -6.40 18.51
CA ILE A 128 -35.31 -5.82 17.40
C ILE A 128 -34.04 -5.11 17.88
N GLY A 129 -34.15 -4.22 18.87
CA GLY A 129 -33.15 -3.22 19.21
C GLY A 129 -32.61 -3.29 20.64
N GLY A 130 -32.99 -4.30 21.42
CA GLY A 130 -32.56 -4.41 22.83
C GLY A 130 -31.06 -4.44 23.02
N ASP A 131 -30.33 -5.00 22.05
CA ASP A 131 -28.86 -4.99 22.02
C ASP A 131 -28.28 -3.58 21.81
N ILE A 132 -28.90 -2.74 20.96
CA ILE A 132 -28.50 -1.37 20.72
C ILE A 132 -28.70 -0.52 21.98
N VAL A 133 -29.87 -0.65 22.61
CA VAL A 133 -30.20 0.07 23.85
C VAL A 133 -29.26 -0.34 24.98
N ALA A 134 -28.97 -1.65 25.11
CA ALA A 134 -28.04 -2.14 26.10
C ALA A 134 -26.60 -1.64 25.87
N ARG A 135 -26.16 -1.52 24.60
CA ARG A 135 -24.86 -0.94 24.26
C ARG A 135 -24.84 0.56 24.59
N ALA A 136 -25.87 1.30 24.20
CA ALA A 136 -25.99 2.73 24.53
C ALA A 136 -25.90 2.94 26.06
N GLY A 137 -26.63 2.18 26.85
CA GLY A 137 -26.58 2.25 28.31
C GLY A 137 -25.21 1.96 28.90
N LYS A 138 -24.53 0.90 28.42
CA LYS A 138 -23.17 0.57 28.84
C LYS A 138 -22.17 1.67 28.46
N ASN A 139 -22.31 2.28 27.30
CA ASN A 139 -21.42 3.33 26.84
C ASN A 139 -21.60 4.63 27.65
N ILE A 140 -22.83 4.96 28.04
CA ILE A 140 -23.14 6.08 28.97
C ILE A 140 -22.45 5.87 30.34
N VAL A 141 -22.61 4.68 30.96
CA VAL A 141 -22.00 4.36 32.25
C VAL A 141 -20.45 4.44 32.19
N ARG A 142 -19.87 4.20 31.01
CA ARG A 142 -18.42 4.31 30.78
C ARG A 142 -17.95 5.71 30.41
N GLY A 143 -18.82 6.72 30.47
CA GLY A 143 -18.50 8.11 30.07
C GLY A 143 -18.34 8.33 28.56
N GLN A 144 -18.74 7.36 27.74
CA GLN A 144 -18.76 7.45 26.29
C GLN A 144 -20.18 7.84 25.82
N VAL A 145 -20.58 9.02 26.18
CA VAL A 145 -21.84 9.62 25.75
C VAL A 145 -21.64 10.15 24.33
N PHE A 146 -22.64 10.13 23.47
CA PHE A 146 -22.65 10.67 22.11
C PHE A 146 -22.03 9.79 21.00
N ASP A 147 -22.27 8.47 21.05
CA ASP A 147 -22.06 7.58 19.92
C ASP A 147 -23.36 7.36 19.09
N GLU A 148 -23.24 6.66 17.97
CA GLU A 148 -24.39 6.35 17.11
C GLU A 148 -25.48 5.55 17.82
N HIS A 149 -25.11 4.59 18.67
CA HIS A 149 -26.07 3.78 19.44
C HIS A 149 -26.84 4.63 20.45
N PHE A 150 -26.17 5.61 21.06
CA PHE A 150 -26.82 6.57 21.96
C PHE A 150 -27.85 7.42 21.20
N LEU A 151 -27.49 7.98 20.03
CA LEU A 151 -28.41 8.81 19.22
C LEU A 151 -29.63 8.01 18.78
N MET A 152 -29.45 6.77 18.32
CA MET A 152 -30.54 5.90 17.89
C MET A 152 -31.42 5.48 19.06
N ALA A 153 -30.83 5.10 20.21
CA ALA A 153 -31.58 4.75 21.40
C ALA A 153 -32.40 5.97 21.92
N LEU A 154 -31.78 7.15 21.97
CA LEU A 154 -32.44 8.39 22.38
C LEU A 154 -33.63 8.75 21.46
N ALA A 155 -33.40 8.66 20.15
CA ALA A 155 -34.45 8.97 19.17
C ALA A 155 -35.66 8.00 19.25
N THR A 156 -35.37 6.69 19.34
CA THR A 156 -36.42 5.67 19.37
C THR A 156 -37.16 5.62 20.71
N ILE A 157 -36.46 5.78 21.84
CA ILE A 157 -37.11 5.91 23.16
C ILE A 157 -37.95 7.21 23.20
N GLY A 158 -37.42 8.30 22.64
CA GLY A 158 -38.16 9.55 22.51
C GLY A 158 -39.46 9.38 21.70
N ALA A 159 -39.45 8.60 20.61
CA ALA A 159 -40.65 8.26 19.85
C ALA A 159 -41.68 7.52 20.71
N PHE A 160 -41.26 6.60 21.58
CA PHE A 160 -42.17 5.95 22.53
C PHE A 160 -42.75 6.93 23.55
N VAL A 161 -41.98 7.91 24.04
CA VAL A 161 -42.46 8.93 25.00
C VAL A 161 -43.54 9.84 24.40
N ILE A 162 -43.46 10.14 23.10
CA ILE A 162 -44.48 10.95 22.38
C ILE A 162 -45.59 10.10 21.74
N HIS A 163 -45.72 8.82 22.15
CA HIS A 163 -46.72 7.85 21.67
C HIS A 163 -46.61 7.47 20.17
N GLN A 164 -45.49 7.67 19.54
CA GLN A 164 -45.20 7.23 18.16
C GLN A 164 -44.54 5.85 18.15
N TYR A 165 -45.21 4.82 18.73
CA TYR A 165 -44.67 3.47 18.90
C TYR A 165 -44.30 2.78 17.59
N PRO A 166 -45.16 2.80 16.54
CA PRO A 166 -44.86 2.17 15.25
C PRO A 166 -43.60 2.74 14.62
N GLU A 167 -43.41 4.07 14.69
CA GLU A 167 -42.24 4.74 14.14
C GLU A 167 -40.97 4.38 14.90
N GLY A 168 -41.01 4.36 16.23
CA GLY A 168 -39.86 3.96 17.05
C GLY A 168 -39.36 2.54 16.74
N VAL A 169 -40.31 1.59 16.56
CA VAL A 169 -39.96 0.20 16.18
C VAL A 169 -39.45 0.15 14.76
N ALA A 170 -40.07 0.83 13.83
CA ALA A 170 -39.69 0.84 12.43
C ALA A 170 -38.28 1.42 12.22
N VAL A 171 -37.98 2.56 12.85
CA VAL A 171 -36.63 3.16 12.84
C VAL A 171 -35.58 2.19 13.32
N MET A 172 -35.82 1.50 14.43
CA MET A 172 -34.90 0.50 14.97
C MET A 172 -34.72 -0.70 14.03
N LEU A 173 -35.82 -1.14 13.39
CA LEU A 173 -35.77 -2.23 12.40
C LEU A 173 -34.94 -1.86 11.19
N PHE A 174 -35.19 -0.68 10.58
CA PHE A 174 -34.43 -0.22 9.43
C PHE A 174 -32.98 0.06 9.75
N TYR A 175 -32.70 0.60 10.94
CA TYR A 175 -31.33 0.76 11.41
C TYR A 175 -30.59 -0.58 11.46
N GLN A 176 -31.18 -1.61 12.07
CA GLN A 176 -30.60 -2.95 12.14
C GLN A 176 -30.42 -3.60 10.76
N ILE A 177 -31.39 -3.42 9.86
CA ILE A 177 -31.26 -3.87 8.47
C ILE A 177 -30.11 -3.12 7.77
N GLY A 178 -30.01 -1.81 8.00
CA GLY A 178 -28.93 -0.97 7.48
C GLY A 178 -27.56 -1.43 7.94
N GLU A 179 -27.39 -1.70 9.22
CA GLU A 179 -26.17 -2.26 9.81
C GLU A 179 -25.78 -3.60 9.18
N LEU A 180 -26.76 -4.48 8.93
CA LEU A 180 -26.52 -5.75 8.24
C LEU A 180 -25.98 -5.54 6.81
N PHE A 181 -26.62 -4.66 6.02
CA PHE A 181 -26.18 -4.37 4.66
C PHE A 181 -24.80 -3.70 4.65
N GLN A 182 -24.57 -2.76 5.56
CA GLN A 182 -23.28 -2.08 5.71
C GLN A 182 -22.18 -3.08 6.08
N GLY A 183 -22.41 -3.93 7.08
CA GLY A 183 -21.46 -4.98 7.49
C GLY A 183 -21.15 -5.95 6.36
N ALA A 184 -22.17 -6.40 5.61
CA ALA A 184 -22.00 -7.26 4.45
C ALA A 184 -21.20 -6.57 3.32
N ALA A 185 -21.49 -5.30 3.02
CA ALA A 185 -20.77 -4.53 2.01
C ALA A 185 -19.29 -4.31 2.39
N VAL A 186 -19.02 -3.95 3.64
CA VAL A 186 -17.67 -3.79 4.18
C VAL A 186 -16.92 -5.14 4.16
N SER A 187 -17.54 -6.21 4.61
CA SER A 187 -16.95 -7.55 4.60
C SER A 187 -16.63 -8.02 3.17
N ARG A 188 -17.54 -7.80 2.22
CA ARG A 188 -17.32 -8.13 0.80
C ARG A 188 -16.16 -7.30 0.22
N SER A 189 -16.10 -6.03 0.55
CA SER A 189 -15.01 -5.16 0.12
C SER A 189 -13.66 -5.63 0.68
N ARG A 190 -13.60 -5.95 1.97
CA ARG A 190 -12.39 -6.49 2.62
C ARG A 190 -11.96 -7.81 1.99
N LYS A 191 -12.90 -8.75 1.76
CA LYS A 191 -12.61 -10.01 1.06
C LYS A 191 -12.03 -9.77 -0.34
N SER A 192 -12.60 -8.82 -1.10
CA SER A 192 -12.08 -8.49 -2.43
C SER A 192 -10.67 -7.92 -2.39
N ILE A 193 -10.33 -7.10 -1.39
CA ILE A 193 -9.00 -6.55 -1.21
C ILE A 193 -8.04 -7.64 -0.71
N SER A 194 -8.44 -8.45 0.26
CA SER A 194 -7.66 -9.59 0.75
C SER A 194 -7.37 -10.61 -0.37
N ALA A 195 -8.35 -10.87 -1.24
CA ALA A 195 -8.17 -11.78 -2.39
C ALA A 195 -7.17 -11.24 -3.43
N LEU A 196 -7.02 -9.91 -3.56
CA LEU A 196 -5.98 -9.30 -4.41
C LEU A 196 -4.58 -9.49 -3.83
N LEU A 197 -4.49 -9.74 -2.52
CA LEU A 197 -3.27 -9.95 -1.76
C LEU A 197 -3.01 -11.43 -1.44
N ASP A 198 -3.93 -12.32 -1.84
CA ASP A 198 -3.83 -13.76 -1.57
C ASP A 198 -2.92 -14.42 -2.60
N ILE A 199 -1.64 -14.10 -2.48
CA ILE A 199 -0.53 -14.68 -3.24
C ILE A 199 0.19 -15.77 -2.44
N ARG A 200 -0.33 -16.14 -1.26
CA ARG A 200 0.27 -17.15 -0.37
C ARG A 200 0.18 -18.54 -0.99
N PRO A 201 1.31 -19.24 -1.16
CA PRO A 201 1.31 -20.64 -1.49
C PRO A 201 0.79 -21.47 -0.31
N GLU A 202 -0.09 -22.44 -0.58
CA GLU A 202 -0.68 -23.29 0.46
C GLU A 202 0.28 -24.37 0.94
N TYR A 203 1.17 -24.84 0.08
CA TYR A 203 2.13 -25.92 0.35
C TYR A 203 3.42 -25.74 -0.45
N ALA A 204 4.47 -26.44 -0.03
CA ALA A 204 5.73 -26.60 -0.74
C ALA A 204 6.05 -28.08 -0.94
N ASN A 205 6.36 -28.49 -2.17
CA ASN A 205 6.79 -29.84 -2.46
C ASN A 205 8.32 -29.92 -2.22
N VAL A 206 8.72 -30.48 -1.10
CA VAL A 206 10.15 -30.62 -0.73
C VAL A 206 10.68 -31.97 -1.25
N LYS A 207 11.84 -31.96 -1.86
CA LYS A 207 12.57 -33.18 -2.26
C LYS A 207 13.17 -33.84 -1.01
N THR A 208 12.77 -35.08 -0.73
CA THR A 208 13.29 -35.90 0.37
C THR A 208 13.98 -37.14 -0.16
N GLU A 209 14.73 -37.85 0.68
CA GLU A 209 15.38 -39.12 0.29
C GLU A 209 14.37 -40.19 -0.18
N ASN A 210 13.12 -40.13 0.31
CA ASN A 210 12.05 -41.07 -0.01
C ASN A 210 11.09 -40.57 -1.09
N GLY A 211 11.41 -39.48 -1.80
CA GLY A 211 10.56 -38.90 -2.84
C GLY A 211 10.15 -37.44 -2.56
N MET A 212 8.96 -37.05 -2.94
CA MET A 212 8.40 -35.71 -2.68
C MET A 212 7.48 -35.73 -1.46
N ALA A 213 7.60 -34.71 -0.60
CA ALA A 213 6.68 -34.49 0.50
C ALA A 213 6.09 -33.06 0.40
N ALA A 214 4.76 -32.97 0.40
CA ALA A 214 4.07 -31.69 0.52
C ALA A 214 4.06 -31.25 2.00
N VAL A 215 4.66 -30.11 2.28
CA VAL A 215 4.76 -29.56 3.64
C VAL A 215 4.29 -28.11 3.63
N PRO A 216 3.85 -27.54 4.77
CA PRO A 216 3.61 -26.11 4.89
C PRO A 216 4.88 -25.32 4.55
N PRO A 217 4.81 -24.18 3.84
CA PRO A 217 6.00 -23.39 3.49
C PRO A 217 6.83 -22.93 4.70
N GLN A 218 6.19 -22.77 5.87
CA GLN A 218 6.86 -22.42 7.13
C GLN A 218 7.83 -23.48 7.64
N ASP A 219 7.62 -24.74 7.27
CA ASP A 219 8.42 -25.87 7.74
C ASP A 219 9.64 -26.12 6.84
N VAL A 220 9.75 -25.42 5.70
CA VAL A 220 10.86 -25.54 4.76
C VAL A 220 12.06 -24.74 5.26
N LYS A 221 13.22 -25.38 5.33
CA LYS A 221 14.48 -24.75 5.76
C LYS A 221 15.26 -24.18 4.57
N VAL A 222 16.06 -23.15 4.83
CA VAL A 222 16.99 -22.58 3.85
C VAL A 222 17.98 -23.68 3.37
N GLY A 223 18.23 -23.73 2.07
CA GLY A 223 19.07 -24.73 1.42
C GLY A 223 18.34 -26.03 1.04
N GLN A 224 17.06 -26.19 1.37
CA GLN A 224 16.28 -27.32 0.88
C GLN A 224 15.84 -27.11 -0.57
N VAL A 225 15.73 -28.20 -1.31
CA VAL A 225 15.27 -28.17 -2.70
C VAL A 225 13.75 -28.39 -2.74
N ILE A 226 13.07 -27.43 -3.31
CA ILE A 226 11.62 -27.50 -3.59
C ILE A 226 11.38 -27.75 -5.08
N ILE A 227 10.31 -28.47 -5.39
CA ILE A 227 9.89 -28.79 -6.75
C ILE A 227 8.59 -28.04 -7.03
N VAL A 228 8.58 -27.26 -8.11
CA VAL A 228 7.43 -26.46 -8.50
C VAL A 228 6.96 -26.91 -9.88
N ASN A 229 5.76 -27.49 -9.93
CA ASN A 229 5.16 -27.99 -11.17
C ASN A 229 4.49 -26.85 -11.97
N PRO A 230 4.22 -27.04 -13.26
CA PRO A 230 3.42 -26.11 -14.05
C PRO A 230 2.03 -25.86 -13.40
N GLY A 231 1.64 -24.58 -13.31
CA GLY A 231 0.42 -24.15 -12.66
C GLY A 231 0.52 -23.99 -11.14
N GLU A 232 1.65 -24.29 -10.52
CA GLU A 232 1.88 -24.06 -9.09
C GLU A 232 2.56 -22.70 -8.85
N ARG A 233 2.28 -22.11 -7.68
CA ARG A 233 3.01 -20.93 -7.20
C ARG A 233 4.32 -21.35 -6.54
N ILE A 234 5.37 -20.58 -6.78
CA ILE A 234 6.66 -20.76 -6.10
C ILE A 234 6.45 -20.45 -4.61
N PRO A 235 6.72 -21.41 -3.70
CA PRO A 235 6.37 -21.24 -2.28
C PRO A 235 7.36 -20.40 -1.49
N LEU A 236 8.64 -20.36 -1.90
CA LEU A 236 9.72 -19.66 -1.20
C LEU A 236 10.69 -19.05 -2.19
N ASP A 237 11.38 -17.98 -1.78
CA ASP A 237 12.46 -17.38 -2.56
C ASP A 237 13.62 -18.36 -2.69
N GLY A 238 14.22 -18.44 -3.87
CA GLY A 238 15.32 -19.34 -4.10
C GLY A 238 15.97 -19.21 -5.47
N LYS A 239 16.96 -20.06 -5.71
CA LYS A 239 17.73 -20.13 -6.96
C LYS A 239 17.36 -21.39 -7.74
N VAL A 240 17.11 -21.25 -9.01
CA VAL A 240 16.83 -22.39 -9.88
C VAL A 240 18.08 -23.24 -10.04
N LEU A 241 18.02 -24.53 -9.62
CA LEU A 241 19.09 -25.51 -9.78
C LEU A 241 18.99 -26.22 -11.12
N SER A 242 17.77 -26.59 -11.52
CA SER A 242 17.53 -27.30 -12.79
C SER A 242 16.10 -27.07 -13.26
N GLY A 243 15.89 -27.23 -14.55
CA GLY A 243 14.63 -26.93 -15.22
C GLY A 243 14.68 -25.58 -15.94
N SER A 244 13.73 -25.35 -16.84
CA SER A 244 13.51 -24.07 -17.51
C SER A 244 12.01 -23.87 -17.69
N SER A 245 11.50 -22.68 -17.34
CA SER A 245 10.09 -22.37 -17.49
C SER A 245 9.88 -20.87 -17.69
N MET A 246 8.68 -20.51 -18.15
CA MET A 246 8.17 -19.15 -18.02
C MET A 246 7.45 -19.01 -16.68
N VAL A 247 7.68 -17.92 -16.00
CA VAL A 247 7.03 -17.61 -14.72
C VAL A 247 6.25 -16.31 -14.85
N ASP A 248 4.98 -16.35 -14.46
CA ASP A 248 4.13 -15.17 -14.40
C ASP A 248 4.38 -14.42 -13.08
N THR A 249 4.85 -13.22 -13.20
CA THR A 249 5.20 -12.34 -12.07
C THR A 249 4.10 -11.32 -11.75
N SER A 250 3.03 -11.29 -12.56
CA SER A 250 2.00 -10.24 -12.56
C SER A 250 1.31 -10.02 -11.20
N ALA A 251 1.19 -11.08 -10.40
CA ALA A 251 0.59 -10.99 -9.06
C ALA A 251 1.40 -10.11 -8.08
N LEU A 252 2.71 -10.01 -8.28
CA LEU A 252 3.62 -9.21 -7.43
C LEU A 252 4.06 -7.92 -8.09
N THR A 253 4.45 -8.01 -9.37
CA THR A 253 5.06 -6.88 -10.08
C THR A 253 4.05 -6.06 -10.89
N GLY A 254 2.87 -6.62 -11.17
CA GLY A 254 1.90 -6.04 -12.09
C GLY A 254 2.31 -6.09 -13.56
N GLU A 255 3.42 -6.80 -13.90
CA GLU A 255 3.88 -6.98 -15.27
C GLU A 255 3.10 -8.12 -15.94
N SER A 256 2.55 -7.88 -17.13
CA SER A 256 1.79 -8.90 -17.87
C SER A 256 2.66 -9.86 -18.68
N VAL A 257 3.95 -9.54 -18.84
CA VAL A 257 4.88 -10.37 -19.63
C VAL A 257 5.58 -11.38 -18.72
N PRO A 258 5.41 -12.70 -18.96
CA PRO A 258 6.11 -13.69 -18.16
C PRO A 258 7.63 -13.61 -18.34
N ARG A 259 8.37 -13.88 -17.26
CA ARG A 259 9.83 -13.93 -17.26
C ARG A 259 10.33 -15.37 -17.42
N LYS A 260 11.47 -15.54 -18.06
CA LYS A 260 12.13 -16.84 -18.18
C LYS A 260 12.82 -17.18 -16.86
N ALA A 261 12.69 -18.42 -16.37
CA ALA A 261 13.40 -18.96 -15.22
C ALA A 261 14.30 -20.10 -15.68
N GLU A 262 15.61 -19.93 -15.54
CA GLU A 262 16.67 -20.86 -15.97
C GLU A 262 17.64 -21.17 -14.83
N PRO A 263 18.41 -22.28 -14.92
CA PRO A 263 19.40 -22.61 -13.90
C PRO A 263 20.37 -21.44 -13.61
N GLY A 264 20.52 -21.14 -12.32
CA GLY A 264 21.33 -20.03 -11.84
C GLY A 264 20.57 -18.75 -11.57
N GLN A 265 19.36 -18.60 -12.08
CA GLN A 265 18.53 -17.39 -11.84
C GLN A 265 17.78 -17.46 -10.52
N GLU A 266 17.57 -16.31 -9.91
CA GLU A 266 16.74 -16.16 -8.71
C GLU A 266 15.28 -16.06 -9.08
N VAL A 267 14.44 -16.73 -8.29
CA VAL A 267 12.98 -16.70 -8.38
C VAL A 267 12.39 -16.45 -7.01
N MET A 268 11.20 -15.85 -6.99
CA MET A 268 10.56 -15.45 -5.75
C MET A 268 9.29 -16.21 -5.46
N ALA A 269 9.01 -16.31 -4.17
CA ALA A 269 7.73 -16.77 -3.69
C ALA A 269 6.59 -15.96 -4.34
N GLY A 270 5.48 -16.63 -4.64
CA GLY A 270 4.30 -16.02 -5.24
C GLY A 270 4.28 -15.96 -6.77
N PHE A 271 5.40 -16.14 -7.46
CA PHE A 271 5.42 -16.27 -8.93
C PHE A 271 4.69 -17.57 -9.35
N MET A 272 3.95 -17.50 -10.46
CA MET A 272 3.23 -18.66 -11.00
C MET A 272 4.07 -19.35 -12.07
N ASN A 273 4.44 -20.60 -11.84
CA ASN A 273 5.15 -21.40 -12.81
C ASN A 273 4.20 -21.83 -13.96
N GLN A 274 4.59 -21.64 -15.23
CA GLN A 274 3.68 -21.89 -16.36
C GLN A 274 3.92 -23.21 -17.08
N ASN A 275 5.16 -23.54 -17.47
CA ASN A 275 5.40 -24.53 -18.51
C ASN A 275 6.23 -25.73 -18.07
N GLY A 276 7.34 -25.52 -17.37
CA GLY A 276 8.32 -26.54 -17.00
C GLY A 276 8.35 -26.85 -15.51
N VAL A 277 8.92 -27.98 -15.14
CA VAL A 277 9.17 -28.28 -13.72
C VAL A 277 10.45 -27.58 -13.30
N LEU A 278 10.39 -26.83 -12.20
CA LEU A 278 11.53 -26.13 -11.63
C LEU A 278 11.98 -26.81 -10.33
N HIS A 279 13.28 -27.02 -10.19
CA HIS A 279 13.93 -27.40 -8.94
C HIS A 279 14.62 -26.17 -8.40
N ILE A 280 14.20 -25.70 -7.24
CA ILE A 280 14.64 -24.44 -6.65
C ILE A 280 15.25 -24.73 -5.29
N GLU A 281 16.47 -24.28 -5.07
CA GLU A 281 17.11 -24.25 -3.74
C GLU A 281 16.65 -23.01 -3.00
N THR A 282 16.05 -23.18 -1.83
CA THR A 282 15.52 -22.08 -1.04
C THR A 282 16.64 -21.21 -0.47
N SER A 283 16.59 -19.91 -0.73
CA SER A 283 17.58 -18.93 -0.26
C SER A 283 17.15 -18.21 1.01
N LYS A 284 15.84 -18.13 1.29
CA LYS A 284 15.28 -17.47 2.47
C LYS A 284 14.22 -18.33 3.15
N GLY A 285 14.06 -18.13 4.47
CA GLY A 285 12.95 -18.72 5.22
C GLY A 285 11.61 -18.07 4.87
N TYR A 286 10.51 -18.69 5.26
CA TYR A 286 9.14 -18.21 4.95
C TYR A 286 8.88 -16.78 5.42
N GLU A 287 9.27 -16.45 6.66
CA GLU A 287 9.10 -15.11 7.26
C GLU A 287 9.86 -14.02 6.47
N ASP A 288 11.03 -14.38 5.91
CA ASP A 288 11.89 -13.48 5.16
C ASP A 288 11.61 -13.47 3.66
N SER A 289 10.65 -14.28 3.19
CA SER A 289 10.27 -14.35 1.77
C SER A 289 9.64 -13.04 1.28
N ALA A 290 9.80 -12.76 0.00
CA ALA A 290 9.22 -11.57 -0.64
C ALA A 290 7.71 -11.47 -0.39
N VAL A 291 6.98 -12.58 -0.52
CA VAL A 291 5.54 -12.63 -0.26
C VAL A 291 5.19 -12.28 1.17
N SER A 292 5.87 -12.86 2.17
CA SER A 292 5.61 -12.58 3.58
C SER A 292 5.86 -11.11 3.92
N LYS A 293 6.97 -10.54 3.44
CA LYS A 293 7.29 -9.12 3.61
C LYS A 293 6.26 -8.19 2.96
N ILE A 294 5.83 -8.50 1.73
CA ILE A 294 4.82 -7.71 1.01
C ILE A 294 3.49 -7.73 1.77
N LEU A 295 3.05 -8.91 2.21
CA LEU A 295 1.81 -9.06 2.96
C LEU A 295 1.86 -8.29 4.28
N ASP A 296 2.97 -8.39 5.02
CA ASP A 296 3.18 -7.65 6.26
C ASP A 296 3.15 -6.13 6.02
N LEU A 297 3.81 -5.64 4.97
CA LEU A 297 3.78 -4.23 4.60
C LEU A 297 2.37 -3.74 4.27
N VAL A 298 1.58 -4.50 3.53
CA VAL A 298 0.20 -4.11 3.17
C VAL A 298 -0.73 -4.24 4.37
N GLU A 299 -0.60 -5.30 5.17
CA GLU A 299 -1.39 -5.48 6.38
C GLU A 299 -1.11 -4.35 7.40
N ASN A 300 0.14 -3.94 7.57
CA ASN A 300 0.54 -2.87 8.48
C ASN A 300 0.30 -1.46 7.93
N ALA A 301 0.21 -1.30 6.61
CA ALA A 301 -0.02 0.00 5.97
C ALA A 301 -1.30 0.69 6.43
N ALA A 302 -2.36 -0.05 6.71
CA ALA A 302 -3.61 0.51 7.22
C ALA A 302 -3.54 1.03 8.68
N GLY A 303 -2.46 0.73 9.40
CA GLY A 303 -2.21 1.29 10.75
C GLY A 303 -1.79 2.76 10.73
N ARG A 304 -1.19 3.26 9.65
CA ARG A 304 -0.72 4.64 9.49
C ARG A 304 -1.79 5.49 8.81
N LYS A 305 -2.64 6.13 9.62
CA LYS A 305 -3.85 6.85 9.16
C LYS A 305 -3.54 8.16 8.45
N ALA A 306 -4.23 8.40 7.33
CA ALA A 306 -4.22 9.65 6.60
C ALA A 306 -4.68 10.85 7.44
N LYS A 307 -4.24 12.07 7.07
CA LYS A 307 -4.72 13.30 7.72
C LYS A 307 -6.24 13.44 7.60
N THR A 308 -6.81 13.10 6.45
CA THR A 308 -8.26 13.10 6.19
C THR A 308 -8.99 12.12 7.10
N GLU A 309 -8.49 10.91 7.35
CA GLU A 309 -9.07 9.95 8.30
C GLU A 309 -9.05 10.49 9.74
N ASN A 310 -7.92 11.08 10.14
CA ASN A 310 -7.79 11.71 11.45
C ASN A 310 -8.71 12.92 11.63
N PHE A 311 -8.91 13.71 10.56
CA PHE A 311 -9.86 14.83 10.57
C PHE A 311 -11.28 14.35 10.81
N ILE A 312 -11.76 13.33 10.07
CA ILE A 312 -13.11 12.78 10.25
C ILE A 312 -13.32 12.27 11.68
N THR A 313 -12.31 11.63 12.27
CA THR A 313 -12.41 11.17 13.66
C THR A 313 -12.50 12.33 14.65
N LYS A 314 -11.74 13.41 14.43
CA LYS A 314 -11.83 14.64 15.25
C LYS A 314 -13.17 15.34 15.02
N PHE A 315 -13.62 15.42 13.77
CA PHE A 315 -14.90 16.01 13.41
C PHE A 315 -16.07 15.33 14.16
N ALA A 316 -16.14 14.00 14.12
CA ALA A 316 -17.19 13.26 14.83
C ALA A 316 -17.23 13.58 16.35
N LYS A 317 -16.06 13.77 16.98
CA LYS A 317 -15.96 14.12 18.41
C LYS A 317 -16.63 15.45 18.78
N TYR A 318 -16.57 16.45 17.90
CA TYR A 318 -17.17 17.77 18.15
C TYR A 318 -18.57 17.89 17.54
N TYR A 319 -18.78 17.24 16.40
CA TYR A 319 -20.03 17.27 15.67
C TYR A 319 -21.20 16.69 16.48
N THR A 320 -21.04 15.51 17.08
CA THR A 320 -22.14 14.84 17.78
C THR A 320 -22.66 15.63 18.99
N PRO A 321 -21.81 16.18 19.89
CA PRO A 321 -22.31 17.08 20.95
C PRO A 321 -23.02 18.33 20.41
N ALA A 322 -22.50 18.94 19.34
CA ALA A 322 -23.13 20.11 18.73
C ALA A 322 -24.53 19.79 18.19
N VAL A 323 -24.66 18.65 17.52
CA VAL A 323 -25.95 18.13 17.02
C VAL A 323 -26.94 17.93 18.15
N VAL A 324 -26.53 17.31 19.27
CA VAL A 324 -27.42 17.10 20.43
C VAL A 324 -27.88 18.42 21.02
N ILE A 325 -26.99 19.40 21.14
CA ILE A 325 -27.34 20.75 21.62
C ILE A 325 -28.40 21.39 20.69
N VAL A 326 -28.16 21.32 19.36
CA VAL A 326 -29.09 21.88 18.38
C VAL A 326 -30.44 21.15 18.44
N ALA A 327 -30.47 19.83 18.60
CA ALA A 327 -31.69 19.05 18.75
C ALA A 327 -32.47 19.45 20.01
N VAL A 328 -31.78 19.66 21.15
CA VAL A 328 -32.41 20.14 22.38
C VAL A 328 -32.99 21.53 22.18
N LEU A 329 -32.26 22.45 21.54
CA LEU A 329 -32.76 23.78 21.21
C LEU A 329 -33.99 23.70 20.27
N LEU A 330 -33.94 22.83 19.25
CA LEU A 330 -35.04 22.61 18.32
C LEU A 330 -36.30 22.06 19.03
N ALA A 331 -36.12 21.18 20.03
CA ALA A 331 -37.24 20.62 20.79
C ALA A 331 -37.94 21.64 21.70
N PHE A 332 -37.18 22.51 22.35
CA PHE A 332 -37.72 23.32 23.45
C PHE A 332 -37.85 24.81 23.14
N LEU A 333 -36.99 25.39 22.28
CA LEU A 333 -36.98 26.81 22.02
C LEU A 333 -38.27 27.30 21.27
N PRO A 334 -38.71 26.63 20.17
CA PRO A 334 -39.91 27.09 19.47
C PRO A 334 -41.21 27.02 20.30
N PRO A 335 -41.47 25.94 21.10
CA PRO A 335 -42.64 25.93 21.99
C PRO A 335 -42.60 26.99 23.08
N LEU A 336 -41.40 27.44 23.49
CA LEU A 336 -41.25 28.52 24.48
C LEU A 336 -41.52 29.91 23.86
N LEU A 337 -41.21 30.09 22.59
CA LEU A 337 -41.34 31.39 21.89
C LEU A 337 -42.69 31.58 21.16
N VAL A 338 -43.28 30.47 20.72
CA VAL A 338 -44.53 30.48 19.90
C VAL A 338 -45.64 29.73 20.64
N PRO A 339 -46.67 30.41 21.18
CA PRO A 339 -47.73 29.78 22.00
C PRO A 339 -48.53 28.69 21.28
N SER A 340 -48.57 28.71 19.95
CA SER A 340 -49.27 27.70 19.12
C SER A 340 -48.41 26.48 18.77
N ALA A 341 -47.12 26.43 19.13
CA ALA A 341 -46.22 25.34 18.82
C ALA A 341 -46.38 24.19 19.83
N ALA A 342 -46.92 23.06 19.40
CA ALA A 342 -47.03 21.89 20.26
C ALA A 342 -45.66 21.29 20.57
N LEU A 343 -45.39 21.02 21.83
CA LEU A 343 -44.09 20.43 22.28
C LEU A 343 -43.83 19.07 21.60
N SER A 344 -44.87 18.24 21.44
CA SER A 344 -44.79 16.93 20.77
C SER A 344 -44.21 17.01 19.37
N ASP A 345 -44.66 18.01 18.59
CA ASP A 345 -44.23 18.17 17.19
C ASP A 345 -42.77 18.60 17.09
N TRP A 346 -42.33 19.48 17.96
CA TRP A 346 -40.95 19.95 17.98
C TRP A 346 -39.98 18.91 18.56
N VAL A 347 -40.43 18.15 19.57
CA VAL A 347 -39.67 16.95 20.03
C VAL A 347 -39.54 15.95 18.89
N TYR A 348 -40.62 15.66 18.14
CA TYR A 348 -40.57 14.77 16.99
C TYR A 348 -39.59 15.23 15.93
N ARG A 349 -39.59 16.52 15.56
CA ARG A 349 -38.58 17.09 14.64
C ARG A 349 -37.16 16.99 15.16
N ALA A 350 -36.95 17.20 16.46
CA ALA A 350 -35.65 17.05 17.10
C ALA A 350 -35.16 15.58 17.07
N LEU A 351 -36.06 14.62 17.23
CA LEU A 351 -35.71 13.18 17.12
C LEU A 351 -35.33 12.81 15.68
N ILE A 352 -36.06 13.31 14.67
CA ILE A 352 -35.72 13.17 13.25
C ILE A 352 -34.32 13.77 12.99
N PHE A 353 -34.10 14.99 13.50
CA PHE A 353 -32.81 15.67 13.36
C PHE A 353 -31.65 14.85 13.95
N LEU A 354 -31.85 14.19 15.11
CA LEU A 354 -30.87 13.31 15.73
C LEU A 354 -30.55 12.06 14.86
N VAL A 355 -31.57 11.42 14.31
CA VAL A 355 -31.43 10.25 13.43
C VAL A 355 -30.62 10.58 12.18
N ILE A 356 -30.96 11.69 11.49
CA ILE A 356 -30.24 12.11 10.26
C ILE A 356 -28.80 12.46 10.54
N SER A 357 -28.48 12.90 11.73
CA SER A 357 -27.16 13.47 12.07
C SER A 357 -26.03 12.44 12.21
N CYS A 358 -26.28 11.12 12.13
CA CYS A 358 -25.19 10.12 12.20
C CYS A 358 -24.22 10.27 11.02
N PRO A 359 -22.91 10.48 11.22
CA PRO A 359 -21.94 10.57 10.13
C PRO A 359 -21.48 9.19 9.59
N CYS A 360 -22.35 8.16 9.65
CA CYS A 360 -22.03 6.76 9.38
C CYS A 360 -21.36 6.56 8.00
N ALA A 361 -21.88 7.20 6.96
CA ALA A 361 -21.34 7.13 5.61
C ALA A 361 -19.88 7.58 5.51
N LEU A 362 -19.49 8.65 6.23
CA LEU A 362 -18.13 9.18 6.22
C LEU A 362 -17.18 8.29 7.00
N VAL A 363 -17.61 7.83 8.17
CA VAL A 363 -16.79 7.01 9.09
C VAL A 363 -16.40 5.68 8.46
N VAL A 364 -17.26 5.13 7.58
CA VAL A 364 -17.02 3.82 6.93
C VAL A 364 -16.36 3.99 5.56
N SER A 365 -16.87 4.89 4.70
CA SER A 365 -16.42 4.94 3.29
C SER A 365 -15.02 5.52 3.10
N ILE A 366 -14.55 6.39 4.00
CA ILE A 366 -13.25 7.05 3.84
C ILE A 366 -12.09 6.08 4.12
N PRO A 367 -12.02 5.37 5.28
CA PRO A 367 -11.00 4.35 5.49
C PRO A 367 -11.05 3.26 4.41
N LEU A 368 -12.25 2.84 4.00
CA LEU A 368 -12.42 1.86 2.94
C LEU A 368 -11.86 2.35 1.59
N GLY A 369 -12.05 3.63 1.28
CA GLY A 369 -11.48 4.26 0.07
C GLY A 369 -9.96 4.26 0.07
N PHE A 370 -9.31 4.64 1.18
CA PHE A 370 -7.86 4.60 1.30
C PHE A 370 -7.31 3.16 1.27
N PHE A 371 -7.97 2.24 1.96
CA PHE A 371 -7.58 0.84 1.93
C PHE A 371 -7.73 0.23 0.53
N GLY A 372 -8.82 0.55 -0.17
CA GLY A 372 -8.99 0.19 -1.58
C GLY A 372 -7.90 0.79 -2.48
N GLY A 373 -7.42 2.01 -2.16
CA GLY A 373 -6.31 2.66 -2.84
C GLY A 373 -4.97 1.95 -2.63
N ILE A 374 -4.67 1.52 -1.41
CA ILE A 374 -3.48 0.72 -1.08
C ILE A 374 -3.53 -0.62 -1.83
N GLY A 375 -4.68 -1.31 -1.83
CA GLY A 375 -4.86 -2.55 -2.57
C GLY A 375 -4.72 -2.37 -4.10
N ALA A 376 -5.23 -1.26 -4.64
CA ALA A 376 -5.06 -0.92 -6.06
C ALA A 376 -3.60 -0.62 -6.41
N ALA A 377 -2.85 0.08 -5.54
CA ALA A 377 -1.44 0.34 -5.70
C ALA A 377 -0.63 -0.96 -5.66
N SER A 378 -0.89 -1.83 -4.69
CA SER A 378 -0.24 -3.13 -4.59
C SER A 378 -0.43 -3.98 -5.86
N LYS A 379 -1.65 -4.02 -6.41
CA LYS A 379 -1.94 -4.71 -7.67
C LYS A 379 -1.19 -4.11 -8.87
N ALA A 380 -0.88 -2.83 -8.82
CA ALA A 380 -0.09 -2.14 -9.85
C ALA A 380 1.44 -2.29 -9.63
N GLY A 381 1.88 -3.10 -8.66
CA GLY A 381 3.29 -3.29 -8.32
C GLY A 381 3.87 -2.13 -7.49
N VAL A 382 3.02 -1.38 -6.76
CA VAL A 382 3.43 -0.27 -5.89
C VAL A 382 2.94 -0.55 -4.46
N LEU A 383 3.84 -0.78 -3.53
CA LEU A 383 3.51 -0.97 -2.12
C LEU A 383 3.58 0.37 -1.39
N VAL A 384 2.49 0.76 -0.76
CA VAL A 384 2.39 1.99 0.03
C VAL A 384 2.25 1.62 1.50
N LYS A 385 3.18 2.03 2.35
CA LYS A 385 3.24 1.65 3.77
C LYS A 385 2.26 2.37 4.69
N GLY A 386 1.31 3.12 4.13
CA GLY A 386 0.29 3.80 4.92
C GLY A 386 -0.66 4.66 4.12
N SER A 387 -1.89 4.84 4.62
CA SER A 387 -2.85 5.76 4.00
C SER A 387 -2.39 7.22 4.08
N ASN A 388 -1.57 7.58 5.08
CA ASN A 388 -0.92 8.88 5.17
C ASN A 388 0.04 9.13 3.98
N TYR A 389 0.80 8.12 3.53
CA TYR A 389 1.68 8.22 2.38
C TYR A 389 0.90 8.23 1.07
N LEU A 390 -0.18 7.43 0.98
CA LEU A 390 -1.07 7.51 -0.17
C LEU A 390 -1.73 8.90 -0.29
N GLU A 391 -2.06 9.54 0.84
CA GLU A 391 -2.55 10.92 0.84
C GLU A 391 -1.43 11.91 0.46
N ALA A 392 -0.20 11.73 0.97
CA ALA A 392 0.95 12.58 0.68
C ALA A 392 1.34 12.55 -0.81
N LEU A 393 1.27 11.39 -1.48
CA LEU A 393 1.50 11.25 -2.92
C LEU A 393 0.63 12.17 -3.78
N ASN A 394 -0.55 12.60 -3.30
CA ASN A 394 -1.36 13.60 -3.99
C ASN A 394 -0.77 15.00 -4.00
N GLN A 395 0.15 15.28 -3.07
CA GLN A 395 0.73 16.59 -2.82
C GLN A 395 2.15 16.70 -3.38
N VAL A 396 2.62 15.68 -4.10
CA VAL A 396 3.95 15.68 -4.71
C VAL A 396 4.07 16.82 -5.72
N ALA A 397 4.93 17.77 -5.38
CA ALA A 397 5.30 18.89 -6.21
C ALA A 397 6.69 18.71 -6.83
N TYR A 398 7.63 18.10 -6.09
CA TYR A 398 8.97 17.79 -6.57
C TYR A 398 9.18 16.27 -6.58
N ALA A 399 9.65 15.75 -7.73
CA ALA A 399 10.08 14.36 -7.87
C ALA A 399 11.59 14.34 -8.08
N VAL A 400 12.31 13.82 -7.10
CA VAL A 400 13.76 13.76 -7.05
C VAL A 400 14.20 12.33 -7.27
N PHE A 401 15.11 12.10 -8.20
CA PHE A 401 15.60 10.79 -8.56
C PHE A 401 17.09 10.66 -8.31
N ASP A 402 17.52 9.54 -7.76
CA ASP A 402 18.91 9.12 -7.96
C ASP A 402 19.12 8.73 -9.42
N LYS A 403 20.37 8.80 -9.90
CA LYS A 403 20.70 8.38 -11.27
C LYS A 403 20.90 6.86 -11.34
N THR A 404 21.92 6.37 -10.62
CA THR A 404 22.46 5.00 -10.79
C THR A 404 21.53 3.97 -10.19
N GLY A 405 21.18 2.92 -10.94
CA GLY A 405 20.22 1.89 -10.47
C GLY A 405 18.77 2.36 -10.43
N THR A 406 18.48 3.66 -10.55
CA THR A 406 17.14 4.24 -10.50
C THR A 406 16.65 4.67 -11.88
N LEU A 407 17.26 5.66 -12.50
CA LEU A 407 16.97 6.08 -13.89
C LEU A 407 17.79 5.29 -14.90
N THR A 408 18.88 4.68 -14.45
CA THR A 408 19.75 3.82 -15.22
C THR A 408 19.74 2.40 -14.65
N LYS A 409 20.26 1.43 -15.42
CA LYS A 409 20.28 0.00 -15.02
C LYS A 409 21.32 -0.31 -13.94
N GLY A 410 22.24 0.61 -13.63
CA GLY A 410 23.33 0.42 -12.68
C GLY A 410 24.43 -0.52 -13.18
N ASN A 411 24.43 -0.85 -14.46
CA ASN A 411 25.45 -1.65 -15.12
C ASN A 411 26.15 -0.83 -16.20
N PHE A 412 27.46 -0.99 -16.27
CA PHE A 412 28.21 -0.39 -17.36
C PHE A 412 27.99 -1.20 -18.64
N ALA A 413 27.65 -0.53 -19.73
CA ALA A 413 27.49 -1.13 -21.05
C ALA A 413 28.22 -0.30 -22.11
N VAL A 414 28.63 -0.95 -23.20
CA VAL A 414 29.14 -0.25 -24.39
C VAL A 414 27.95 0.46 -25.05
N THR A 415 27.96 1.79 -24.97
CA THR A 415 26.86 2.63 -25.52
C THR A 415 27.18 3.22 -26.88
N ASP A 416 28.47 3.37 -27.23
CA ASP A 416 28.87 3.89 -28.52
C ASP A 416 30.25 3.33 -28.93
N ILE A 417 30.45 3.06 -30.24
CA ILE A 417 31.68 2.54 -30.79
C ILE A 417 32.08 3.47 -31.94
N LYS A 418 33.25 4.11 -31.81
CA LYS A 418 33.77 5.09 -32.77
C LYS A 418 35.06 4.58 -33.40
N PRO A 419 35.00 3.81 -34.49
CA PRO A 419 36.19 3.34 -35.16
C PRO A 419 36.90 4.50 -35.87
N ALA A 420 38.22 4.48 -35.86
CA ALA A 420 39.06 5.35 -36.68
C ALA A 420 39.10 4.89 -38.15
N ALA A 421 39.63 5.72 -39.03
CA ALA A 421 39.78 5.36 -40.44
C ALA A 421 40.63 4.08 -40.63
N GLY A 422 40.07 3.11 -41.33
CA GLY A 422 40.68 1.79 -41.54
C GLY A 422 40.23 0.69 -40.59
N PHE A 423 39.43 0.99 -39.58
CA PHE A 423 38.83 0.03 -38.66
C PHE A 423 37.32 -0.03 -38.76
N THR A 424 36.71 -1.14 -38.43
CA THR A 424 35.26 -1.35 -38.30
C THR A 424 34.87 -1.44 -36.85
N ASN A 425 33.56 -1.31 -36.54
CA ASN A 425 33.04 -1.52 -35.17
C ASN A 425 33.46 -2.88 -34.62
N ASP A 426 33.34 -3.94 -35.44
CA ASP A 426 33.67 -5.31 -35.03
C ASP A 426 35.16 -5.49 -34.77
N SER A 427 36.05 -4.93 -35.63
CA SER A 427 37.49 -5.04 -35.45
C SER A 427 37.99 -4.25 -34.25
N LEU A 428 37.39 -3.08 -33.96
CA LEU A 428 37.69 -2.27 -32.80
C LEU A 428 37.25 -2.97 -31.51
N LEU A 429 36.01 -3.49 -31.52
CA LEU A 429 35.45 -4.19 -30.36
C LEU A 429 36.18 -5.49 -30.06
N HIS A 430 36.57 -6.25 -31.09
CA HIS A 430 37.42 -7.44 -30.99
C HIS A 430 38.78 -7.14 -30.35
N ALA A 431 39.49 -6.11 -30.87
CA ALA A 431 40.76 -5.71 -30.31
C ALA A 431 40.66 -5.29 -28.83
N ALA A 432 39.63 -4.50 -28.50
CA ALA A 432 39.39 -4.12 -27.11
C ALA A 432 39.03 -5.31 -26.20
N ALA A 433 38.17 -6.21 -26.66
CA ALA A 433 37.76 -7.39 -25.88
C ALA A 433 38.93 -8.35 -25.67
N LEU A 434 39.83 -8.49 -26.63
CA LEU A 434 41.05 -9.30 -26.52
C LEU A 434 42.05 -8.68 -25.54
N ALA A 435 42.22 -7.37 -25.54
CA ALA A 435 43.03 -6.64 -24.58
C ALA A 435 42.54 -6.82 -23.14
N GLU A 436 41.19 -6.84 -22.96
CA GLU A 436 40.53 -6.91 -21.65
C GLU A 436 40.19 -8.35 -21.18
N VAL A 437 40.70 -9.39 -21.88
CA VAL A 437 40.28 -10.79 -21.60
C VAL A 437 40.66 -11.27 -20.18
N HIS A 438 41.79 -10.81 -19.65
CA HIS A 438 42.26 -11.17 -18.32
C HIS A 438 41.94 -10.14 -17.24
N SER A 439 41.39 -9.00 -17.61
CA SER A 439 40.99 -7.93 -16.68
C SER A 439 39.71 -8.28 -15.90
N THR A 440 39.75 -8.05 -14.59
CA THR A 440 38.57 -8.18 -13.71
C THR A 440 37.80 -6.86 -13.54
N HIS A 441 38.22 -5.80 -14.23
CA HIS A 441 37.59 -4.50 -14.13
C HIS A 441 36.17 -4.54 -14.71
N PRO A 442 35.14 -3.85 -14.12
CA PRO A 442 33.76 -3.82 -14.66
C PRO A 442 33.69 -3.37 -16.13
N ILE A 443 34.52 -2.41 -16.51
CA ILE A 443 34.66 -1.93 -17.91
C ILE A 443 35.05 -3.06 -18.86
N ALA A 444 35.98 -3.93 -18.43
CA ALA A 444 36.42 -5.06 -19.20
C ALA A 444 35.30 -6.09 -19.44
N SER A 445 34.50 -6.35 -18.40
CA SER A 445 33.31 -7.22 -18.51
C SER A 445 32.33 -6.67 -19.56
N SER A 446 32.04 -5.37 -19.51
CA SER A 446 31.14 -4.71 -20.44
C SER A 446 31.60 -4.81 -21.89
N ILE A 447 32.92 -4.67 -22.15
CA ILE A 447 33.49 -4.81 -23.49
C ILE A 447 33.39 -6.26 -23.99
N ARG A 448 33.71 -7.24 -23.12
CA ARG A 448 33.59 -8.67 -23.46
C ARG A 448 32.14 -9.09 -23.72
N GLU A 449 31.21 -8.62 -22.91
CA GLU A 449 29.77 -8.88 -23.11
C GLU A 449 29.25 -8.28 -24.41
N ALA A 450 29.69 -7.08 -24.76
CA ALA A 450 29.30 -6.44 -26.01
C ALA A 450 29.87 -7.20 -27.22
N TYR A 451 31.09 -7.74 -27.14
CA TYR A 451 31.67 -8.54 -28.22
C TYR A 451 30.95 -9.89 -28.39
N ASN A 452 30.53 -10.53 -27.31
CA ASN A 452 29.68 -11.73 -27.27
C ASN A 452 30.11 -12.88 -28.21
N GLN A 453 31.42 -13.04 -28.45
CA GLN A 453 31.98 -14.11 -29.25
C GLN A 453 33.18 -14.74 -28.49
N PRO A 454 33.53 -16.01 -28.77
CA PRO A 454 34.69 -16.64 -28.18
C PRO A 454 35.97 -15.85 -28.44
N LEU A 455 36.74 -15.59 -27.41
CA LEU A 455 38.06 -14.93 -27.48
C LEU A 455 39.14 -15.97 -27.34
N ALA A 456 40.12 -15.90 -28.22
CA ALA A 456 41.30 -16.81 -28.18
C ALA A 456 42.32 -16.31 -27.16
N ALA A 457 41.98 -16.47 -25.87
CA ALA A 457 42.87 -16.06 -24.75
C ALA A 457 44.23 -16.76 -24.76
N GLU A 458 44.29 -17.95 -25.38
CA GLU A 458 45.52 -18.75 -25.51
C GLU A 458 46.54 -18.14 -26.52
N GLU A 459 46.12 -17.23 -27.37
CA GLU A 459 46.97 -16.53 -28.35
C GLU A 459 47.68 -15.30 -27.78
N ILE A 460 47.47 -14.96 -26.49
CA ILE A 460 48.09 -13.82 -25.83
C ILE A 460 49.51 -14.20 -25.42
N GLU A 461 50.51 -13.53 -26.03
CA GLU A 461 51.94 -13.74 -25.78
C GLU A 461 52.43 -12.94 -24.58
N GLU A 462 51.97 -11.70 -24.43
CA GLU A 462 52.31 -10.80 -23.33
C GLU A 462 51.10 -10.01 -22.87
N TYR A 463 50.90 -9.86 -21.56
CA TYR A 463 49.89 -9.06 -20.94
C TYR A 463 50.51 -8.15 -19.89
N GLU A 464 50.32 -6.85 -20.02
CA GLU A 464 50.85 -5.85 -19.07
C GLU A 464 49.71 -4.88 -18.67
N GLU A 465 49.40 -4.84 -17.39
CA GLU A 465 48.53 -3.80 -16.87
C GLU A 465 49.35 -2.58 -16.48
N ILE A 466 49.02 -1.41 -17.02
CA ILE A 466 49.73 -0.15 -16.76
C ILE A 466 48.87 0.65 -15.77
N PRO A 467 49.20 0.70 -14.47
CA PRO A 467 48.38 1.29 -13.43
C PRO A 467 47.97 2.73 -13.75
N GLY A 468 46.66 3.02 -13.68
CA GLY A 468 46.08 4.33 -13.95
C GLY A 468 46.06 4.76 -15.40
N HIS A 469 46.44 3.88 -16.34
CA HIS A 469 46.49 4.18 -17.78
C HIS A 469 45.67 3.19 -18.63
N GLY A 470 45.81 1.90 -18.41
CA GLY A 470 45.15 0.85 -19.19
C GLY A 470 45.98 -0.40 -19.35
N ILE A 471 45.83 -1.12 -20.44
CA ILE A 471 46.40 -2.44 -20.69
C ILE A 471 47.16 -2.45 -22.01
N ARG A 472 48.29 -3.18 -22.05
CA ARG A 472 49.04 -3.54 -23.25
C ARG A 472 49.00 -5.05 -23.42
N VAL A 473 48.63 -5.49 -24.60
CA VAL A 473 48.60 -6.93 -24.94
C VAL A 473 49.32 -7.14 -26.24
N LYS A 474 50.11 -8.24 -26.32
CA LYS A 474 50.72 -8.67 -27.55
C LYS A 474 50.16 -10.03 -27.95
N THR A 475 49.70 -10.14 -29.16
CA THR A 475 49.01 -11.31 -29.71
C THR A 475 49.24 -11.41 -31.20
N GLY A 476 49.61 -12.58 -31.72
CA GLY A 476 49.84 -12.83 -33.15
C GLY A 476 50.83 -11.87 -33.81
N GLY A 477 51.85 -11.39 -33.06
CA GLY A 477 52.81 -10.41 -33.54
C GLY A 477 52.31 -8.95 -33.55
N SER A 478 51.05 -8.68 -33.20
CA SER A 478 50.47 -7.31 -33.11
C SER A 478 50.40 -6.86 -31.64
N THR A 479 50.59 -5.58 -31.39
CA THR A 479 50.46 -4.96 -30.07
C THR A 479 49.17 -4.17 -29.98
N ILE A 480 48.32 -4.53 -29.02
CA ILE A 480 47.04 -3.84 -28.72
C ILE A 480 47.19 -3.05 -27.43
N LEU A 481 46.77 -1.80 -27.45
CA LEU A 481 46.69 -0.92 -26.29
C LEU A 481 45.24 -0.56 -26.09
N ALA A 482 44.72 -0.75 -24.85
CA ALA A 482 43.39 -0.33 -24.47
C ALA A 482 43.46 0.46 -23.16
N GLY A 483 42.90 1.68 -23.11
CA GLY A 483 42.95 2.49 -21.90
C GLY A 483 42.48 3.92 -22.09
N ASN A 484 42.84 4.78 -21.13
CA ASN A 484 42.47 6.18 -21.15
C ASN A 484 43.36 7.04 -22.09
N GLN A 485 42.98 8.30 -22.27
CA GLN A 485 43.72 9.22 -23.12
C GLN A 485 45.19 9.42 -22.68
N LYS A 486 45.47 9.26 -21.39
CA LYS A 486 46.85 9.34 -20.85
C LYS A 486 47.74 8.21 -21.40
N LEU A 487 47.17 7.01 -21.60
CA LEU A 487 47.87 5.89 -22.23
C LEU A 487 48.25 6.24 -23.64
N MET A 488 47.33 6.77 -24.45
CA MET A 488 47.59 7.17 -25.83
C MET A 488 48.68 8.27 -25.90
N ALA A 489 48.59 9.24 -25.00
CA ALA A 489 49.62 10.30 -24.93
C ALA A 489 51.01 9.77 -24.54
N LYS A 490 51.07 8.83 -23.60
CA LYS A 490 52.30 8.19 -23.13
C LYS A 490 53.01 7.41 -24.27
N GLU A 491 52.21 6.73 -25.10
CA GLU A 491 52.68 5.97 -26.25
C GLU A 491 52.81 6.82 -27.55
N GLN A 492 52.63 8.16 -27.44
CA GLN A 492 52.72 9.14 -28.53
C GLN A 492 51.74 8.88 -29.67
N ILE A 493 50.59 8.30 -29.40
CA ILE A 493 49.53 8.02 -30.35
C ILE A 493 48.54 9.20 -30.34
N ALA A 494 48.35 9.82 -31.52
CA ALA A 494 47.38 10.87 -31.67
C ALA A 494 45.94 10.31 -31.61
N SER A 495 45.29 10.49 -30.51
CA SER A 495 43.85 10.10 -30.32
C SER A 495 42.95 11.31 -30.49
N GLY A 496 41.81 11.13 -31.13
CA GLY A 496 40.77 12.16 -31.17
C GLY A 496 40.18 12.41 -29.76
N THR A 497 39.73 13.64 -29.52
CA THR A 497 38.91 13.90 -28.31
C THR A 497 37.48 13.41 -28.60
N ALA A 498 37.07 12.33 -27.92
CA ALA A 498 35.68 11.91 -27.95
C ALA A 498 34.91 12.75 -26.91
N GLU A 499 34.08 13.70 -27.37
CA GLU A 499 33.06 14.29 -26.51
C GLU A 499 31.98 13.21 -26.26
N ASN A 500 31.88 12.68 -25.04
CA ASN A 500 30.95 11.59 -24.72
C ASN A 500 30.50 11.60 -23.28
N ASN A 501 29.32 11.01 -23.06
CA ASN A 501 28.61 10.97 -21.82
C ASN A 501 29.01 9.80 -20.90
N GLY A 502 30.21 9.21 -21.07
CA GLY A 502 30.67 8.04 -20.32
C GLY A 502 32.17 7.93 -20.22
N THR A 503 32.63 6.80 -19.70
CA THR A 503 34.07 6.43 -19.68
C THR A 503 34.48 6.03 -21.08
N VAL A 504 35.53 6.67 -21.60
CA VAL A 504 36.06 6.36 -22.92
C VAL A 504 37.27 5.48 -22.82
N VAL A 505 37.22 4.31 -23.47
CA VAL A 505 38.37 3.43 -23.68
C VAL A 505 38.90 3.66 -25.09
N TYR A 506 40.06 4.23 -25.15
CA TYR A 506 40.82 4.42 -26.40
C TYR A 506 41.58 3.15 -26.73
N VAL A 507 41.53 2.72 -27.99
CA VAL A 507 42.18 1.52 -28.46
C VAL A 507 43.14 1.88 -29.58
N ALA A 508 44.33 1.26 -29.53
CA ALA A 508 45.30 1.34 -30.61
C ALA A 508 45.84 -0.04 -30.93
N VAL A 509 46.15 -0.28 -32.20
CA VAL A 509 46.76 -1.52 -32.73
C VAL A 509 48.01 -1.13 -33.51
N ASP A 510 49.14 -1.73 -33.18
CA ASP A 510 50.45 -1.51 -33.81
C ASP A 510 50.80 0.00 -33.98
N GLN A 511 50.70 0.74 -32.88
CA GLN A 511 50.94 2.19 -32.81
C GLN A 511 49.95 3.05 -33.64
N GLN A 512 48.94 2.45 -34.24
CA GLN A 512 47.89 3.19 -34.97
C GLN A 512 46.64 3.29 -34.09
N TYR A 513 46.07 4.51 -33.99
CA TYR A 513 44.80 4.71 -33.29
C TYR A 513 43.66 3.96 -34.00
N ALA A 514 43.04 3.01 -33.34
CA ALA A 514 41.99 2.17 -33.88
C ALA A 514 40.59 2.75 -33.63
N GLY A 515 40.44 3.52 -32.53
CA GLY A 515 39.15 4.14 -32.20
C GLY A 515 38.91 4.29 -30.73
N ALA A 516 37.69 4.64 -30.36
CA ALA A 516 37.23 4.79 -29.01
C ALA A 516 35.93 4.02 -28.76
N ILE A 517 35.85 3.40 -27.59
CA ILE A 517 34.65 2.72 -27.09
C ILE A 517 34.12 3.51 -25.90
N VAL A 518 32.86 3.88 -25.94
CA VAL A 518 32.19 4.63 -24.88
C VAL A 518 31.41 3.65 -24.01
N ILE A 519 31.67 3.71 -22.73
CA ILE A 519 31.00 2.88 -21.75
C ILE A 519 30.29 3.79 -20.78
N ALA A 520 28.98 3.62 -20.66
CA ALA A 520 28.14 4.38 -19.77
C ALA A 520 27.11 3.47 -19.09
N ASP A 521 26.53 3.99 -18.05
CA ASP A 521 25.40 3.34 -17.40
C ASP A 521 24.16 3.53 -18.28
N GLU A 522 23.52 2.42 -18.67
CA GLU A 522 22.42 2.41 -19.63
C GLU A 522 21.15 2.99 -19.00
N ILE A 523 20.52 3.97 -19.67
CA ILE A 523 19.24 4.54 -19.26
C ILE A 523 18.14 3.48 -19.40
N LYS A 524 17.26 3.35 -18.40
CA LYS A 524 16.11 2.44 -18.45
C LYS A 524 15.12 2.89 -19.55
N GLU A 525 14.55 1.93 -20.25
CA GLU A 525 13.69 2.20 -21.42
C GLU A 525 12.48 3.07 -21.08
N ASP A 526 11.92 2.93 -19.88
CA ASP A 526 10.75 3.68 -19.44
C ASP A 526 11.09 5.00 -18.70
N ALA A 527 12.36 5.30 -18.43
CA ALA A 527 12.77 6.46 -17.63
C ALA A 527 12.31 7.80 -18.25
N LYS A 528 12.48 7.96 -19.54
CA LYS A 528 12.02 9.18 -20.25
C LYS A 528 10.51 9.34 -20.18
N GLN A 529 9.77 8.24 -20.38
CA GLN A 529 8.31 8.25 -20.29
C GLN A 529 7.85 8.49 -18.84
N ALA A 530 8.58 7.99 -17.85
CA ALA A 530 8.31 8.24 -16.43
C ALA A 530 8.36 9.73 -16.10
N ILE A 531 9.42 10.44 -16.54
CA ILE A 531 9.58 11.88 -16.33
C ILE A 531 8.45 12.65 -17.04
N ALA A 532 8.14 12.30 -18.30
CA ALA A 532 7.03 12.92 -19.03
C ALA A 532 5.68 12.74 -18.35
N ASN A 533 5.38 11.53 -17.84
CA ASN A 533 4.16 11.21 -17.13
C ASN A 533 4.03 12.00 -15.80
N LEU A 534 5.13 12.15 -15.05
CA LEU A 534 5.15 12.95 -13.83
C LEU A 534 4.82 14.42 -14.11
N LYS A 535 5.40 15.00 -15.16
CA LYS A 535 5.10 16.36 -15.61
C LYS A 535 3.63 16.50 -16.05
N ALA A 536 3.11 15.55 -16.81
CA ALA A 536 1.70 15.51 -17.21
C ALA A 536 0.74 15.40 -16.01
N LEU A 537 1.16 14.72 -14.94
CA LEU A 537 0.46 14.68 -13.66
C LEU A 537 0.62 15.99 -12.86
N GLY A 538 1.31 17.01 -13.35
CA GLY A 538 1.46 18.32 -12.71
C GLY A 538 2.48 18.32 -11.55
N VAL A 539 3.47 17.45 -11.56
CA VAL A 539 4.69 17.59 -10.78
C VAL A 539 5.41 18.84 -11.30
N LYS A 540 5.73 19.77 -10.39
CA LYS A 540 6.25 21.09 -10.74
C LYS A 540 7.70 21.05 -11.20
N ARG A 541 8.50 20.17 -10.57
CA ARG A 541 9.91 19.98 -10.87
C ARG A 541 10.30 18.51 -10.78
N THR A 542 11.08 18.09 -11.76
CA THR A 542 11.79 16.82 -11.77
C THR A 542 13.27 17.10 -11.57
N VAL A 543 13.89 16.42 -10.63
CA VAL A 543 15.27 16.68 -10.20
C VAL A 543 16.06 15.37 -10.24
N MET A 544 17.31 15.42 -10.66
CA MET A 544 18.23 14.29 -10.57
C MET A 544 19.42 14.63 -9.67
N LEU A 545 19.72 13.72 -8.75
CA LEU A 545 20.92 13.77 -7.90
C LEU A 545 21.89 12.67 -8.35
N THR A 546 23.16 13.00 -8.53
CA THR A 546 24.17 12.03 -8.91
C THR A 546 25.56 12.39 -8.40
N GLY A 547 26.37 11.36 -8.07
CA GLY A 547 27.78 11.51 -7.77
C GLY A 547 28.67 11.67 -9.02
N ASP A 548 28.11 11.52 -10.22
CA ASP A 548 28.86 11.61 -11.47
C ASP A 548 29.36 13.03 -11.75
N SER A 549 30.30 13.09 -12.71
CA SER A 549 30.79 14.38 -13.23
C SER A 549 29.67 15.23 -13.82
N LYS A 550 29.86 16.53 -13.77
CA LYS A 550 28.90 17.50 -14.32
C LYS A 550 28.51 17.20 -15.76
N GLN A 551 29.47 16.86 -16.62
CA GLN A 551 29.25 16.57 -18.02
C GLN A 551 28.31 15.36 -18.22
N THR A 552 28.57 14.26 -17.52
CA THR A 552 27.77 13.03 -17.58
C THR A 552 26.35 13.24 -17.04
N GLY A 553 26.24 13.86 -15.87
CA GLY A 553 24.94 14.10 -15.24
C GLY A 553 24.04 15.03 -16.07
N GLU A 554 24.57 16.16 -16.55
CA GLU A 554 23.80 17.09 -17.38
C GLU A 554 23.36 16.47 -18.73
N ALA A 555 24.16 15.56 -19.28
CA ALA A 555 23.80 14.88 -20.52
C ALA A 555 22.62 13.94 -20.33
N VAL A 556 22.65 13.09 -19.31
CA VAL A 556 21.54 12.19 -18.94
C VAL A 556 20.28 13.02 -18.62
N GLY A 557 20.42 14.10 -17.84
CA GLY A 557 19.29 14.97 -17.51
C GLY A 557 18.62 15.59 -18.71
N ARG A 558 19.41 16.04 -19.70
CA ARG A 558 18.88 16.58 -20.98
C ARG A 558 18.16 15.52 -21.81
N GLU A 559 18.71 14.31 -21.87
CA GLU A 559 18.12 13.19 -22.61
C GLU A 559 16.77 12.78 -22.05
N LEU A 560 16.66 12.72 -20.70
CA LEU A 560 15.44 12.39 -19.98
C LEU A 560 14.44 13.56 -19.88
N GLY A 561 14.90 14.79 -20.16
CA GLY A 561 14.07 15.99 -20.02
C GLY A 561 13.83 16.38 -18.56
N ILE A 562 14.79 16.15 -17.67
CA ILE A 562 14.76 16.54 -16.27
C ILE A 562 15.00 18.05 -16.13
N ASP A 563 14.35 18.71 -15.16
CA ASP A 563 14.39 20.16 -15.04
C ASP A 563 15.68 20.65 -14.37
N ASP A 564 16.10 19.99 -13.28
CA ASP A 564 17.28 20.35 -12.51
C ASP A 564 18.19 19.13 -12.30
N VAL A 565 19.49 19.30 -12.46
CA VAL A 565 20.50 18.23 -12.26
C VAL A 565 21.57 18.72 -11.29
N TYR A 566 21.80 17.97 -10.23
CA TYR A 566 22.87 18.19 -9.27
C TYR A 566 23.87 17.06 -9.36
N THR A 567 25.11 17.39 -9.60
CA THR A 567 26.21 16.46 -9.93
C THR A 567 27.31 16.52 -8.85
N GLU A 568 28.22 15.56 -8.88
CA GLU A 568 29.40 15.49 -8.00
C GLU A 568 29.04 15.45 -6.50
N LEU A 569 27.85 14.89 -6.18
CA LEU A 569 27.35 14.80 -4.81
C LEU A 569 27.89 13.59 -4.08
N LEU A 570 28.35 13.79 -2.86
CA LEU A 570 28.58 12.70 -1.89
C LEU A 570 27.25 12.29 -1.26
N PRO A 571 27.17 11.10 -0.63
CA PRO A 571 25.92 10.64 0.00
C PRO A 571 25.33 11.63 1.03
N GLY A 572 26.15 12.34 1.80
CA GLY A 572 25.70 13.38 2.72
C GLY A 572 25.11 14.60 2.00
N ASP A 573 25.77 15.03 0.90
CA ASP A 573 25.34 16.19 0.12
C ASP A 573 23.95 15.97 -0.52
N LYS A 574 23.60 14.69 -0.84
CA LYS A 574 22.27 14.36 -1.34
C LYS A 574 21.19 14.63 -0.29
N VAL A 575 21.44 14.32 0.98
CA VAL A 575 20.51 14.59 2.08
C VAL A 575 20.32 16.10 2.24
N ASP A 576 21.41 16.86 2.29
CA ASP A 576 21.37 18.31 2.43
C ASP A 576 20.61 18.96 1.26
N ARG A 577 20.83 18.46 0.05
CA ARG A 577 20.13 18.94 -1.13
C ARG A 577 18.62 18.66 -1.09
N VAL A 578 18.20 17.49 -0.61
CA VAL A 578 16.79 17.15 -0.43
C VAL A 578 16.16 18.08 0.61
N GLU A 579 16.85 18.36 1.73
CA GLU A 579 16.38 19.31 2.75
C GLU A 579 16.21 20.75 2.20
N GLU A 580 17.15 21.21 1.38
CA GLU A 580 17.04 22.52 0.72
C GLU A 580 15.83 22.58 -0.24
N LEU A 581 15.61 21.52 -1.02
CA LEU A 581 14.47 21.43 -1.93
C LEU A 581 13.14 21.37 -1.16
N GLU A 582 13.09 20.64 -0.05
CA GLU A 582 11.91 20.61 0.84
C GLU A 582 11.61 21.97 1.47
N ALA A 583 12.64 22.70 1.91
CA ALA A 583 12.48 24.03 2.49
C ALA A 583 11.92 25.05 1.50
N ALA A 584 12.08 24.84 0.21
CA ALA A 584 11.54 25.68 -0.87
C ALA A 584 10.06 25.37 -1.19
N LEU A 585 9.48 24.29 -0.66
CA LEU A 585 8.10 23.89 -0.90
C LEU A 585 7.09 24.69 -0.07
N SER A 586 5.90 24.88 -0.63
CA SER A 586 4.76 25.40 0.14
C SER A 586 4.27 24.37 1.17
N PRO A 587 3.61 24.79 2.28
CA PRO A 587 3.23 23.89 3.38
C PRO A 587 2.37 22.66 2.99
N ASN A 588 1.66 22.74 1.86
CA ASN A 588 0.82 21.65 1.34
C ASN A 588 1.47 20.86 0.20
N GLU A 589 2.71 21.14 -0.12
CA GLU A 589 3.48 20.46 -1.15
C GLU A 589 4.44 19.45 -0.52
N LYS A 590 4.77 18.40 -1.25
CA LYS A 590 5.63 17.31 -0.80
C LYS A 590 6.70 17.00 -1.82
N LEU A 591 7.86 16.58 -1.34
CA LEU A 591 8.95 16.04 -2.11
C LEU A 591 8.89 14.51 -2.06
N MET A 592 8.97 13.87 -3.23
CA MET A 592 9.17 12.43 -3.34
C MET A 592 10.59 12.18 -3.85
N PHE A 593 11.38 11.42 -3.09
CA PHE A 593 12.67 10.92 -3.51
C PHE A 593 12.55 9.47 -3.96
N VAL A 594 13.13 9.15 -5.13
CA VAL A 594 13.14 7.81 -5.72
C VAL A 594 14.58 7.34 -5.85
N GLY A 595 14.93 6.22 -5.23
CA GLY A 595 16.28 5.65 -5.23
C GLY A 595 16.29 4.13 -5.16
N ASP A 596 17.41 3.48 -5.44
CA ASP A 596 17.59 2.02 -5.33
C ASP A 596 17.83 1.55 -3.90
N GLY A 597 18.20 2.46 -3.02
CA GLY A 597 18.33 2.27 -1.58
C GLY A 597 19.60 1.60 -1.11
N ILE A 598 20.53 1.24 -1.99
CA ILE A 598 21.82 0.66 -1.57
C ILE A 598 22.66 1.76 -0.88
N ASN A 599 22.76 2.93 -1.51
CA ASN A 599 23.51 4.08 -1.01
C ASN A 599 22.63 5.20 -0.48
N ASP A 600 21.34 5.19 -0.83
CA ASP A 600 20.40 6.30 -0.63
C ASP A 600 19.44 6.09 0.55
N THR A 601 19.64 5.04 1.37
CA THR A 601 18.82 4.75 2.56
C THR A 601 18.63 5.98 3.47
N PRO A 602 19.66 6.81 3.76
CA PRO A 602 19.47 8.02 4.56
C PRO A 602 18.57 9.04 3.87
N VAL A 603 18.67 9.21 2.56
CA VAL A 603 17.85 10.14 1.76
C VAL A 603 16.40 9.66 1.72
N LEU A 604 16.18 8.35 1.48
CA LEU A 604 14.85 7.72 1.49
C LEU A 604 14.13 7.93 2.82
N ALA A 605 14.84 7.77 3.94
CA ALA A 605 14.27 7.94 5.27
C ALA A 605 13.99 9.41 5.63
N ARG A 606 14.71 10.36 4.99
CA ARG A 606 14.63 11.80 5.31
C ARG A 606 13.58 12.52 4.47
N ALA A 607 13.39 12.13 3.22
CA ALA A 607 12.44 12.75 2.32
C ALA A 607 10.99 12.69 2.85
N ASP A 608 10.15 13.66 2.47
CA ASP A 608 8.70 13.64 2.77
C ASP A 608 8.04 12.33 2.36
N ILE A 609 8.48 11.76 1.22
CA ILE A 609 8.08 10.45 0.72
C ILE A 609 9.32 9.78 0.11
N GLY A 610 9.83 8.77 0.79
CA GLY A 610 10.88 7.91 0.24
C GLY A 610 10.28 6.78 -0.59
N ALA A 611 10.68 6.65 -1.86
CA ALA A 611 10.26 5.60 -2.76
C ALA A 611 11.46 4.73 -3.16
N ALA A 612 11.52 3.49 -2.70
CA ALA A 612 12.57 2.54 -3.06
C ALA A 612 12.22 1.80 -4.35
N MET A 613 13.19 1.67 -5.25
CA MET A 613 13.08 0.89 -6.48
C MET A 613 13.57 -0.54 -6.29
N GLY A 614 12.98 -1.46 -7.05
CA GLY A 614 13.45 -2.84 -7.13
C GLY A 614 13.39 -3.55 -5.78
N ALA A 615 12.21 -3.81 -5.23
CA ALA A 615 11.96 -4.42 -3.91
C ALA A 615 12.79 -5.70 -3.59
N LEU A 616 13.59 -6.14 -4.52
CA LEU A 616 14.32 -7.40 -4.52
C LEU A 616 15.81 -7.25 -4.21
N GLY A 617 16.33 -6.01 -4.19
CA GLY A 617 17.77 -5.75 -4.07
C GLY A 617 18.25 -5.40 -2.66
N SER A 618 17.47 -4.70 -1.85
CA SER A 618 17.91 -4.21 -0.54
C SER A 618 16.81 -4.21 0.51
N ASP A 619 16.88 -5.14 1.45
CA ASP A 619 15.98 -5.16 2.62
C ASP A 619 16.01 -3.82 3.40
N ALA A 620 17.20 -3.19 3.48
CA ALA A 620 17.37 -1.90 4.14
C ALA A 620 16.61 -0.78 3.43
N ALA A 621 16.60 -0.76 2.09
CA ALA A 621 15.83 0.22 1.32
C ALA A 621 14.33 0.01 1.49
N VAL A 622 13.90 -1.24 1.41
CA VAL A 622 12.49 -1.59 1.66
C VAL A 622 12.07 -1.17 3.07
N GLU A 623 12.91 -1.33 4.09
CA GLU A 623 12.59 -0.92 5.46
C GLU A 623 12.52 0.60 5.61
N ALA A 624 13.42 1.35 4.99
CA ALA A 624 13.52 2.81 5.11
C ALA A 624 12.46 3.58 4.29
N ALA A 625 12.06 3.05 3.12
CA ALA A 625 11.14 3.73 2.24
C ALA A 625 9.69 3.71 2.75
N ASP A 626 8.90 4.68 2.33
CA ASP A 626 7.44 4.80 2.58
C ASP A 626 6.62 4.16 1.47
N VAL A 627 7.19 4.12 0.27
CA VAL A 627 6.64 3.51 -0.93
C VAL A 627 7.69 2.58 -1.52
N VAL A 628 7.29 1.40 -1.98
CA VAL A 628 8.20 0.45 -2.64
C VAL A 628 7.67 0.15 -4.03
N LEU A 629 8.48 0.42 -5.03
CA LEU A 629 8.21 0.08 -6.42
C LEU A 629 8.74 -1.33 -6.67
N MET A 630 7.83 -2.28 -6.87
CA MET A 630 8.16 -3.72 -6.92
C MET A 630 8.96 -4.10 -8.17
N THR A 631 8.79 -3.32 -9.24
CA THR A 631 9.55 -3.47 -10.48
C THR A 631 10.68 -2.48 -10.53
N ASP A 632 11.65 -2.78 -11.38
CA ASP A 632 12.78 -1.88 -11.64
C ASP A 632 12.43 -0.81 -12.69
N GLN A 633 11.18 -0.29 -12.63
CA GLN A 633 10.61 0.65 -13.60
C GLN A 633 10.32 2.01 -12.94
N PRO A 634 11.03 3.09 -13.32
CA PRO A 634 10.75 4.45 -12.84
C PRO A 634 9.31 4.93 -13.10
N SER A 635 8.64 4.43 -14.13
CA SER A 635 7.25 4.77 -14.49
C SER A 635 6.24 4.44 -13.39
N LYS A 636 6.56 3.49 -12.50
CA LYS A 636 5.71 3.14 -11.34
C LYS A 636 5.57 4.28 -10.34
N ALA A 637 6.52 5.21 -10.28
CA ALA A 637 6.40 6.43 -9.47
C ALA A 637 5.22 7.32 -9.94
N ALA A 638 5.05 7.47 -11.25
CA ALA A 638 3.92 8.19 -11.82
C ALA A 638 2.59 7.44 -11.59
N GLU A 639 2.62 6.10 -11.65
CA GLU A 639 1.45 5.26 -11.37
C GLU A 639 0.99 5.39 -9.91
N ALA A 640 1.93 5.43 -8.96
CA ALA A 640 1.66 5.67 -7.55
C ALA A 640 0.87 6.98 -7.33
N ILE A 641 1.33 8.08 -7.95
CA ILE A 641 0.67 9.39 -7.88
C ILE A 641 -0.73 9.34 -8.55
N ARG A 642 -0.88 8.65 -9.67
CA ARG A 642 -2.15 8.49 -10.38
C ARG A 642 -3.19 7.79 -9.52
N ILE A 643 -2.83 6.68 -8.88
CA ILE A 643 -3.69 5.92 -7.96
C ILE A 643 -4.06 6.77 -6.74
N ALA A 644 -3.10 7.48 -6.16
CA ALA A 644 -3.32 8.37 -5.03
C ALA A 644 -4.34 9.47 -5.37
N ARG A 645 -4.23 10.13 -6.51
CA ARG A 645 -5.17 11.16 -6.98
C ARG A 645 -6.57 10.62 -7.23
N ARG A 646 -6.66 9.43 -7.81
CA ARG A 646 -7.95 8.75 -8.00
C ARG A 646 -8.61 8.44 -6.67
N THR A 647 -7.84 7.89 -5.71
CA THR A 647 -8.32 7.61 -4.36
C THR A 647 -8.84 8.87 -3.68
N ARG A 648 -8.06 9.95 -3.68
CA ARG A 648 -8.48 11.24 -3.13
C ARG A 648 -9.76 11.76 -3.76
N ARG A 649 -9.87 11.69 -5.10
CA ARG A 649 -11.07 12.15 -5.84
C ARG A 649 -12.32 11.40 -5.36
N ILE A 650 -12.24 10.09 -5.21
CA ILE A 650 -13.36 9.26 -4.76
C ILE A 650 -13.70 9.53 -3.29
N VAL A 651 -12.71 9.69 -2.43
CA VAL A 651 -12.90 10.07 -1.03
C VAL A 651 -13.62 11.42 -0.92
N TRP A 652 -13.19 12.44 -1.68
CA TRP A 652 -13.85 13.76 -1.69
C TRP A 652 -15.24 13.73 -2.29
N GLN A 653 -15.52 12.88 -3.29
CA GLN A 653 -16.88 12.64 -3.80
C GLN A 653 -17.77 12.10 -2.69
N ASN A 654 -17.31 11.13 -1.91
CA ASN A 654 -18.07 10.58 -0.78
C ASN A 654 -18.32 11.63 0.30
N ILE A 655 -17.32 12.44 0.65
CA ILE A 655 -17.46 13.52 1.63
C ILE A 655 -18.52 14.53 1.14
N GLY A 656 -18.37 15.05 -0.07
CA GLY A 656 -19.28 16.04 -0.63
C GLY A 656 -20.71 15.51 -0.77
N PHE A 657 -20.88 14.28 -1.26
CA PHE A 657 -22.19 13.64 -1.41
C PHE A 657 -22.84 13.39 -0.05
N ALA A 658 -22.14 12.79 0.90
CA ALA A 658 -22.69 12.48 2.21
C ALA A 658 -23.07 13.74 2.99
N LEU A 659 -22.23 14.77 3.01
CA LEU A 659 -22.53 16.03 3.67
C LEU A 659 -23.67 16.78 2.97
N GLY A 660 -23.68 16.82 1.64
CA GLY A 660 -24.72 17.50 0.88
C GLY A 660 -26.10 16.90 1.13
N VAL A 661 -26.24 15.58 1.02
CA VAL A 661 -27.51 14.89 1.30
C VAL A 661 -27.92 15.10 2.76
N LYS A 662 -27.00 14.99 3.72
CA LYS A 662 -27.31 15.21 5.14
C LYS A 662 -27.81 16.63 5.42
N ILE A 663 -27.18 17.65 4.88
CA ILE A 663 -27.62 19.04 5.07
C ILE A 663 -29.05 19.20 4.54
N ILE A 664 -29.37 18.65 3.37
CA ILE A 664 -30.71 18.72 2.80
C ILE A 664 -31.75 18.07 3.74
N PHE A 665 -31.48 16.83 4.17
CA PHE A 665 -32.41 16.12 5.06
C PHE A 665 -32.52 16.74 6.47
N LEU A 666 -31.41 17.28 7.02
CA LEU A 666 -31.43 18.02 8.28
C LEU A 666 -32.36 19.26 8.19
N LEU A 667 -32.30 20.00 7.09
CA LEU A 667 -33.19 21.14 6.86
C LEU A 667 -34.65 20.68 6.70
N LEU A 668 -34.88 19.64 5.89
CA LEU A 668 -36.24 19.08 5.72
C LEU A 668 -36.82 18.58 7.06
N GLY A 669 -36.02 17.91 7.89
CA GLY A 669 -36.42 17.46 9.21
C GLY A 669 -36.74 18.63 10.17
N ALA A 670 -35.86 19.64 10.21
CA ALA A 670 -36.04 20.81 11.06
C ALA A 670 -37.31 21.62 10.68
N PHE A 671 -37.61 21.73 9.38
CA PHE A 671 -38.84 22.38 8.90
C PHE A 671 -40.08 21.49 8.97
N GLY A 672 -39.97 20.21 9.33
CA GLY A 672 -41.05 19.27 9.48
C GLY A 672 -41.57 18.66 8.17
N PHE A 673 -40.78 18.72 7.09
CA PHE A 673 -41.09 18.09 5.80
C PHE A 673 -40.62 16.64 5.69
N ALA A 674 -39.70 16.20 6.56
CA ALA A 674 -39.20 14.83 6.59
C ALA A 674 -39.79 14.06 7.79
N THR A 675 -40.02 12.78 7.57
CA THR A 675 -40.42 11.80 8.60
C THR A 675 -39.23 11.00 9.09
N MET A 676 -39.41 10.21 10.15
CA MET A 676 -38.36 9.31 10.64
C MET A 676 -37.96 8.23 9.61
N TRP A 677 -38.87 7.81 8.73
CA TRP A 677 -38.60 6.83 7.68
C TRP A 677 -37.59 7.33 6.67
N GLU A 678 -37.80 8.53 6.16
CA GLU A 678 -36.90 9.18 5.21
C GLU A 678 -35.54 9.47 5.84
N ALA A 679 -35.54 9.80 7.13
CA ALA A 679 -34.31 10.02 7.89
C ALA A 679 -33.41 8.79 7.88
N VAL A 680 -33.93 7.61 8.27
CA VAL A 680 -33.18 6.37 8.32
C VAL A 680 -32.82 5.88 6.91
N PHE A 681 -33.76 5.95 5.97
CA PHE A 681 -33.51 5.54 4.60
C PHE A 681 -32.43 6.38 3.95
N SER A 682 -32.39 7.69 4.21
CA SER A 682 -31.34 8.57 3.70
C SER A 682 -29.96 8.19 4.28
N ASP A 683 -29.86 7.90 5.57
CA ASP A 683 -28.58 7.58 6.22
C ASP A 683 -28.01 6.25 5.71
N VAL A 684 -28.82 5.18 5.71
CA VAL A 684 -28.45 3.86 5.19
C VAL A 684 -28.15 3.91 3.69
N GLY A 685 -29.01 4.57 2.90
CA GLY A 685 -28.84 4.69 1.45
C GLY A 685 -27.56 5.43 1.06
N VAL A 686 -27.28 6.55 1.73
CA VAL A 686 -26.05 7.31 1.52
C VAL A 686 -24.81 6.46 1.88
N THR A 687 -24.88 5.72 2.97
CA THR A 687 -23.77 4.84 3.39
C THR A 687 -23.50 3.75 2.35
N LEU A 688 -24.52 3.07 1.85
CA LEU A 688 -24.37 2.05 0.81
C LEU A 688 -23.79 2.61 -0.50
N ILE A 689 -24.28 3.78 -0.94
CA ILE A 689 -23.77 4.46 -2.14
C ILE A 689 -22.31 4.86 -1.94
N ALA A 690 -21.94 5.41 -0.78
CA ALA A 690 -20.59 5.83 -0.47
C ALA A 690 -19.62 4.64 -0.42
N VAL A 691 -20.03 3.49 0.16
CA VAL A 691 -19.26 2.25 0.17
C VAL A 691 -19.09 1.72 -1.26
N ALA A 692 -20.17 1.66 -2.05
CA ALA A 692 -20.10 1.23 -3.45
C ALA A 692 -19.18 2.14 -4.28
N ASN A 693 -19.20 3.46 -4.06
CA ASN A 693 -18.29 4.40 -4.72
C ASN A 693 -16.85 4.20 -4.27
N ALA A 694 -16.58 3.95 -2.97
CA ALA A 694 -15.25 3.64 -2.46
C ALA A 694 -14.63 2.41 -3.14
N MET A 695 -15.43 1.36 -3.41
CA MET A 695 -14.98 0.16 -4.12
C MET A 695 -14.51 0.43 -5.56
N ARG A 696 -14.91 1.54 -6.19
CA ARG A 696 -14.45 1.92 -7.54
C ARG A 696 -12.95 2.26 -7.59
N VAL A 697 -12.33 2.53 -6.44
CA VAL A 697 -10.87 2.75 -6.35
C VAL A 697 -10.12 1.52 -6.84
N MET A 698 -10.60 0.31 -6.51
CA MET A 698 -9.95 -0.96 -6.86
C MET A 698 -10.01 -1.31 -8.37
N ARG A 699 -10.90 -0.67 -9.13
CA ARG A 699 -11.00 -0.88 -10.58
C ARG A 699 -9.94 -0.05 -11.30
N VAL A 700 -8.67 -0.40 -11.13
CA VAL A 700 -7.60 0.16 -11.97
C VAL A 700 -7.72 -0.50 -13.35
N LYS A 701 -7.96 0.30 -14.41
CA LYS A 701 -7.68 -0.16 -15.76
C LYS A 701 -6.17 -0.07 -15.93
N ALA A 702 -5.53 -1.18 -16.24
CA ALA A 702 -4.20 -1.16 -16.82
C ALA A 702 -4.35 -0.44 -18.19
N GLU A 703 -3.83 0.79 -18.29
CA GLU A 703 -3.62 1.51 -19.55
C GLU A 703 -2.24 1.23 -20.07
#